data_75abab3f154c2d08027e10814745d00a
#
_entry.id   75abab3f154c2d08027e10814745d00a
#
_cell.length_a   1.000
_cell.length_b   1.000
_cell.length_c   1.000
_cell.angle_alpha   90.00
_cell.angle_beta   90.00
_cell.angle_gamma   90.00
#
_symmetry.space_group_name_H-M   'P 1'
#
loop_
_entity.id
_entity.type
_entity.pdbx_description
1 polymer ?
#
loop_
_entity_poly.entity_id
_entity_poly.type
_entity_poly.pdbx_seq_one_letter_code
_entity_poly.pdbx_strand_id
1 'polypeptide(L)'
;MKQSALVLLFYTLILSSGLFEAFGKDFSTPPRGWNSYDSFSWIVDEEEFLDNAQVVSSRLLPSGYEYVVIDYLWYRKNVKGSSSDSYGYDNIDEWGRLVPDPDRWPSSRHGKGFKEVAQKVHDLGLKFGIHLMRGISLEAVNNNTKILDVTTGLPYVEDGRTWLAGDVGLRDMPCGWMKNGFLSVNTDLGAGRAFLRSLYQQYADWDVDFVKLDCVFGDDFDKKQIITVSEILEGLGRPILFSLSPGTSVTPSMGEAISDYVDLYRITGDSWDNWNDVAAHFDAARDFAAAKQIGADGLHGNSWPDLDMLPLGWLTDPGVQQGPHRKCRLSLDEQKTLLTLWSMAKSPLMFGGDLRQIDDITFNLITNPTLLEIDSYSQNNMEFPYIFTGKSGSLADHAASKSPGKQLQVSNEPEQSILGLTSCNSERAKGWSITLQNRVKQICWNYNTKGRSTLSSCLHKRRPLMKSFKWNNEFIYRQKYEGMFQLLAQRSMKACLDSSTTQRHTASVRPSNLLSTCKWNANQLWRLSDDGTLINPYSGLCATMESAKDYENAAGPRSWIATGVSGEIYLSFFNLSPATTTLSAKIGDLSKVLSSRFLTNNSCNCYEVWSGKDYGLVEGTLSITVNGHGCALFVLKCTV
;
A
#
# COMPACT_ATOMS: atom_id res chain seq x y z
N MET A 1 -65.22 -9.91 -2.10
CA MET A 1 -64.60 -8.61 -1.69
C MET A 1 -63.51 -8.71 -0.63
N LYS A 2 -63.40 -9.76 0.19
CA LYS A 2 -62.30 -9.90 1.16
C LYS A 2 -61.00 -10.53 0.59
N GLN A 3 -61.04 -11.27 -0.50
CA GLN A 3 -59.87 -11.83 -1.13
C GLN A 3 -59.08 -10.84 -2.02
N SER A 4 -59.75 -9.86 -2.63
CA SER A 4 -59.11 -8.85 -3.46
C SER A 4 -58.30 -7.81 -2.66
N ALA A 5 -58.69 -7.55 -1.40
CA ALA A 5 -57.97 -6.62 -0.50
C ALA A 5 -56.67 -7.21 0.04
N LEU A 6 -56.60 -8.55 0.23
CA LEU A 6 -55.39 -9.22 0.69
C LEU A 6 -54.28 -9.31 -0.38
N VAL A 7 -54.68 -9.46 -1.64
CA VAL A 7 -53.75 -9.50 -2.78
C VAL A 7 -53.17 -8.10 -3.07
N LEU A 8 -53.97 -7.03 -2.90
CA LEU A 8 -53.46 -5.66 -3.04
C LEU A 8 -52.49 -5.27 -1.91
N LEU A 9 -52.76 -5.73 -0.65
CA LEU A 9 -51.82 -5.49 0.45
C LEU A 9 -50.51 -6.25 0.29
N PHE A 10 -50.52 -7.46 -0.30
CA PHE A 10 -49.29 -8.21 -0.60
C PHE A 10 -48.50 -7.57 -1.74
N TYR A 11 -49.17 -7.03 -2.78
CA TYR A 11 -48.48 -6.33 -3.87
C TYR A 11 -47.92 -4.97 -3.43
N THR A 12 -48.57 -4.24 -2.51
CA THR A 12 -48.02 -3.00 -1.95
C THR A 12 -46.89 -3.27 -0.96
N LEU A 13 -46.88 -4.39 -0.23
CA LEU A 13 -45.77 -4.79 0.62
C LEU A 13 -44.56 -5.30 -0.20
N ILE A 14 -44.77 -5.95 -1.35
CA ILE A 14 -43.70 -6.38 -2.25
C ILE A 14 -43.13 -5.18 -3.05
N LEU A 15 -43.95 -4.17 -3.39
CA LEU A 15 -43.47 -2.94 -4.02
C LEU A 15 -42.79 -1.98 -3.04
N SER A 16 -43.08 -2.05 -1.73
CA SER A 16 -42.39 -1.25 -0.71
C SER A 16 -41.10 -1.92 -0.20
N SER A 17 -40.96 -3.25 -0.32
CA SER A 17 -39.72 -3.96 -0.05
C SER A 17 -38.74 -3.97 -1.23
N GLY A 18 -39.18 -3.58 -2.44
CA GLY A 18 -38.34 -3.46 -3.62
C GLY A 18 -37.77 -2.05 -3.86
N LEU A 19 -38.05 -1.07 -2.99
CA LEU A 19 -37.59 0.32 -3.09
C LEU A 19 -36.62 0.75 -1.97
N PHE A 20 -36.20 -0.19 -1.13
CA PHE A 20 -35.03 -0.08 -0.28
C PHE A 20 -34.00 -1.13 -0.73
N GLU A 21 -33.66 -1.18 -2.02
CA GLU A 21 -32.26 -1.42 -2.36
C GLU A 21 -31.51 -0.20 -1.81
N ALA A 22 -31.01 -0.34 -0.60
CA ALA A 22 -29.96 0.50 -0.10
C ALA A 22 -28.96 0.64 -1.27
N PHE A 23 -28.60 1.87 -1.63
CA PHE A 23 -27.43 2.17 -2.45
C PHE A 23 -26.23 1.67 -1.65
N GLY A 24 -26.03 0.33 -1.60
CA GLY A 24 -24.84 -0.29 -1.10
C GLY A 24 -23.72 0.15 -2.02
N LYS A 25 -22.73 0.82 -1.47
CA LYS A 25 -21.47 1.08 -2.19
C LYS A 25 -20.93 -0.28 -2.65
N ASP A 26 -21.14 -0.64 -3.91
CA ASP A 26 -20.58 -1.86 -4.48
C ASP A 26 -19.17 -1.54 -5.03
N PHE A 27 -18.19 -1.49 -4.13
CA PHE A 27 -16.78 -1.42 -4.46
C PHE A 27 -16.14 -2.79 -4.31
N SER A 28 -16.76 -3.81 -4.87
CA SER A 28 -16.31 -5.22 -4.81
C SER A 28 -14.95 -5.45 -5.47
N THR A 29 -14.44 -4.47 -6.22
CA THR A 29 -13.11 -4.50 -6.86
C THR A 29 -12.36 -3.19 -6.60
N PRO A 30 -11.01 -3.21 -6.59
CA PRO A 30 -10.23 -1.99 -6.48
C PRO A 30 -10.58 -0.99 -7.59
N PRO A 31 -10.80 0.31 -7.30
CA PRO A 31 -11.13 1.29 -8.32
C PRO A 31 -9.96 1.55 -9.27
N ARG A 32 -10.29 1.88 -10.53
CA ARG A 32 -9.32 2.25 -11.57
C ARG A 32 -9.66 3.61 -12.15
N GLY A 33 -8.62 4.38 -12.46
CA GLY A 33 -8.83 5.70 -13.01
C GLY A 33 -7.54 6.40 -13.43
N TRP A 34 -7.68 7.69 -13.62
CA TRP A 34 -6.59 8.63 -13.86
C TRP A 34 -6.58 9.71 -12.78
N ASN A 35 -5.38 10.11 -12.37
CA ASN A 35 -5.18 11.21 -11.43
C ASN A 35 -4.16 12.18 -12.02
N SER A 36 -4.39 13.48 -11.90
CA SER A 36 -3.61 14.52 -12.58
C SER A 36 -2.23 14.80 -11.97
N TYR A 37 -1.90 14.27 -10.77
CA TYR A 37 -0.73 14.75 -10.01
C TYR A 37 0.62 14.46 -10.67
N ASP A 38 0.89 13.23 -11.11
CA ASP A 38 2.21 12.83 -11.62
C ASP A 38 2.57 13.51 -12.95
N SER A 39 1.56 14.01 -13.67
CA SER A 39 1.74 14.69 -14.94
C SER A 39 1.67 16.21 -14.82
N PHE A 40 0.80 16.76 -13.97
CA PHE A 40 0.56 18.20 -13.90
C PHE A 40 0.91 18.81 -12.53
N SER A 41 1.36 18.03 -11.56
CA SER A 41 1.46 18.51 -10.19
C SER A 41 0.10 19.11 -9.76
N TRP A 42 0.08 20.34 -9.29
CA TRP A 42 -1.15 21.03 -8.91
C TRP A 42 -1.63 22.09 -9.92
N ILE A 43 -0.96 22.21 -11.06
CA ILE A 43 -1.22 23.32 -12.02
C ILE A 43 -2.18 22.97 -13.15
N VAL A 44 -2.70 21.74 -13.22
CA VAL A 44 -3.66 21.31 -14.24
C VAL A 44 -4.81 22.30 -14.39
N ASP A 45 -5.23 22.58 -15.62
CA ASP A 45 -6.39 23.40 -15.94
C ASP A 45 -7.57 22.60 -16.47
N GLU A 46 -8.70 23.26 -16.73
CA GLU A 46 -9.94 22.61 -17.15
C GLU A 46 -9.81 21.92 -18.51
N GLU A 47 -9.09 22.52 -19.47
CA GLU A 47 -8.91 21.96 -20.81
C GLU A 47 -8.04 20.69 -20.74
N GLU A 48 -6.89 20.78 -20.08
CA GLU A 48 -5.97 19.67 -19.90
C GLU A 48 -6.61 18.49 -19.18
N PHE A 49 -7.43 18.77 -18.16
CA PHE A 49 -8.15 17.75 -17.41
C PHE A 49 -9.22 17.05 -18.29
N LEU A 50 -10.04 17.80 -19.01
CA LEU A 50 -11.10 17.25 -19.86
C LEU A 50 -10.54 16.50 -21.06
N ASP A 51 -9.42 16.94 -21.64
CA ASP A 51 -8.73 16.20 -22.69
C ASP A 51 -8.27 14.83 -22.20
N ASN A 52 -7.70 14.74 -21.00
CA ASN A 52 -7.33 13.45 -20.40
C ASN A 52 -8.58 12.59 -20.13
N ALA A 53 -9.66 13.18 -19.61
CA ALA A 53 -10.93 12.48 -19.40
C ALA A 53 -11.49 11.87 -20.70
N GLN A 54 -11.38 12.60 -21.82
CA GLN A 54 -11.79 12.11 -23.14
C GLN A 54 -10.98 10.86 -23.56
N VAL A 55 -9.67 10.82 -23.27
CA VAL A 55 -8.83 9.65 -23.56
C VAL A 55 -9.21 8.48 -22.64
N VAL A 56 -9.45 8.72 -21.34
CA VAL A 56 -9.95 7.66 -20.44
C VAL A 56 -11.23 7.04 -20.99
N SER A 57 -12.22 7.86 -21.32
CA SER A 57 -13.51 7.40 -21.86
C SER A 57 -13.35 6.57 -23.14
N SER A 58 -12.57 7.07 -24.09
CA SER A 58 -12.47 6.45 -25.42
C SER A 58 -11.56 5.21 -25.46
N ARG A 59 -10.53 5.13 -24.60
CA ARG A 59 -9.50 4.09 -24.68
C ARG A 59 -9.41 3.18 -23.45
N LEU A 60 -9.67 3.70 -22.26
CA LEU A 60 -9.40 2.98 -21.00
C LEU A 60 -10.68 2.50 -20.31
N LEU A 61 -11.83 3.14 -20.53
CA LEU A 61 -13.11 2.74 -19.97
C LEU A 61 -13.47 1.26 -20.26
N PRO A 62 -13.21 0.69 -21.47
CA PRO A 62 -13.41 -0.74 -21.71
C PRO A 62 -12.56 -1.66 -20.83
N SER A 63 -11.49 -1.14 -20.22
CA SER A 63 -10.62 -1.85 -19.27
C SER A 63 -10.95 -1.54 -17.81
N GLY A 64 -12.10 -0.89 -17.56
CA GLY A 64 -12.59 -0.60 -16.21
C GLY A 64 -11.98 0.63 -15.55
N TYR A 65 -11.30 1.51 -16.27
CA TYR A 65 -10.84 2.81 -15.77
C TYR A 65 -12.00 3.79 -15.82
N GLU A 66 -12.62 4.04 -14.67
CA GLU A 66 -13.87 4.81 -14.57
C GLU A 66 -13.70 6.17 -13.92
N TYR A 67 -12.66 6.37 -13.09
CA TYR A 67 -12.46 7.58 -12.32
C TYR A 67 -11.50 8.54 -13.01
N VAL A 68 -11.81 9.84 -12.98
CA VAL A 68 -10.86 10.92 -13.31
C VAL A 68 -10.81 11.89 -12.14
N VAL A 69 -9.61 12.11 -11.60
CA VAL A 69 -9.41 12.82 -10.34
C VAL A 69 -8.52 14.04 -10.54
N ILE A 70 -9.03 15.22 -10.17
CA ILE A 70 -8.22 16.43 -10.03
C ILE A 70 -7.47 16.33 -8.70
N ASP A 71 -6.13 16.31 -8.75
CA ASP A 71 -5.32 16.25 -7.54
C ASP A 71 -5.20 17.63 -6.86
N TYR A 72 -4.36 17.77 -5.87
CA TYR A 72 -4.33 18.80 -4.86
C TYR A 72 -4.22 20.24 -5.40
N LEU A 73 -4.59 21.21 -4.57
CA LEU A 73 -4.48 22.66 -4.82
C LEU A 73 -5.25 23.20 -6.04
N TRP A 74 -6.31 22.52 -6.49
CA TRP A 74 -7.20 23.01 -7.55
C TRP A 74 -7.85 24.36 -7.22
N TYR A 75 -7.90 24.72 -5.95
CA TYR A 75 -8.42 25.97 -5.40
C TYR A 75 -7.36 27.09 -5.31
N ARG A 76 -6.05 26.76 -5.52
CA ARG A 76 -4.94 27.71 -5.36
C ARG A 76 -4.69 28.50 -6.63
N LYS A 77 -4.50 29.82 -6.48
CA LYS A 77 -4.09 30.70 -7.58
C LYS A 77 -2.71 30.33 -8.08
N ASN A 78 -2.60 30.04 -9.37
CA ASN A 78 -1.31 29.76 -10.02
C ASN A 78 -0.68 31.07 -10.49
N VAL A 79 -0.11 31.83 -9.56
CA VAL A 79 0.51 33.13 -9.80
C VAL A 79 1.93 33.19 -9.23
N LYS A 80 2.71 34.17 -9.68
CA LYS A 80 4.08 34.38 -9.18
C LYS A 80 4.10 34.51 -7.65
N GLY A 81 4.87 33.65 -6.98
CA GLY A 81 5.02 33.64 -5.52
C GLY A 81 4.13 32.60 -4.82
N SER A 82 3.17 32.00 -5.51
CA SER A 82 2.44 30.84 -4.97
C SER A 82 3.31 29.59 -4.99
N SER A 83 3.18 28.76 -3.98
CA SER A 83 3.80 27.42 -3.86
C SER A 83 2.87 26.48 -3.11
N SER A 84 3.26 25.22 -2.97
CA SER A 84 2.45 24.22 -2.26
C SER A 84 2.17 24.57 -0.79
N ASP A 85 3.04 25.28 -0.10
CA ASP A 85 2.88 25.69 1.32
C ASP A 85 2.81 27.22 1.49
N SER A 86 2.23 27.95 0.51
CA SER A 86 2.05 29.41 0.59
C SER A 86 0.71 29.76 1.22
N TYR A 87 0.69 30.79 2.05
CA TYR A 87 -0.51 31.42 2.60
C TYR A 87 -1.00 32.58 1.70
N GLY A 88 -2.32 32.79 1.63
CA GLY A 88 -2.93 33.93 0.93
C GLY A 88 -3.24 33.71 -0.54
N TYR A 89 -3.15 32.47 -1.03
CA TYR A 89 -3.38 32.14 -2.43
C TYR A 89 -4.58 31.19 -2.67
N ASP A 90 -5.22 30.69 -1.61
CA ASP A 90 -6.37 29.79 -1.75
C ASP A 90 -7.65 30.60 -2.04
N ASN A 91 -8.45 30.12 -3.00
CA ASN A 91 -9.79 30.63 -3.23
C ASN A 91 -10.75 29.97 -2.25
N ILE A 92 -11.41 30.79 -1.44
CA ILE A 92 -12.46 30.36 -0.51
C ILE A 92 -13.71 31.21 -0.73
N ASP A 93 -14.87 30.63 -0.42
CA ASP A 93 -16.15 31.36 -0.41
C ASP A 93 -16.36 32.13 0.92
N GLU A 94 -17.51 32.78 1.06
CA GLU A 94 -17.86 33.55 2.25
C GLU A 94 -17.98 32.69 3.53
N TRP A 95 -18.11 31.36 3.39
CA TRP A 95 -18.18 30.38 4.47
C TRP A 95 -16.84 29.71 4.77
N GLY A 96 -15.76 30.13 4.10
CA GLY A 96 -14.44 29.56 4.26
C GLY A 96 -14.24 28.21 3.57
N ARG A 97 -15.17 27.78 2.70
CA ARG A 97 -15.05 26.54 1.93
C ARG A 97 -14.21 26.79 0.68
N LEU A 98 -13.45 25.78 0.29
CA LEU A 98 -12.61 25.85 -0.90
C LEU A 98 -13.47 25.93 -2.18
N VAL A 99 -13.06 26.80 -3.11
CA VAL A 99 -13.67 26.93 -4.43
C VAL A 99 -12.59 26.90 -5.51
N PRO A 100 -12.87 26.37 -6.73
CA PRO A 100 -11.88 26.27 -7.78
C PRO A 100 -11.31 27.64 -8.18
N ASP A 101 -10.02 27.65 -8.56
CA ASP A 101 -9.40 28.85 -9.13
C ASP A 101 -10.05 29.18 -10.47
N PRO A 102 -10.77 30.33 -10.59
CA PRO A 102 -11.54 30.64 -11.79
C PRO A 102 -10.69 30.95 -13.02
N ASP A 103 -9.40 31.11 -12.89
CA ASP A 103 -8.48 31.31 -14.01
C ASP A 103 -8.03 29.96 -14.60
N ARG A 104 -7.91 28.92 -13.76
CA ARG A 104 -7.65 27.55 -14.23
C ARG A 104 -8.93 26.78 -14.56
N TRP A 105 -10.02 27.08 -13.87
CA TRP A 105 -11.32 26.41 -13.98
C TRP A 105 -12.41 27.43 -14.38
N PRO A 106 -12.41 27.92 -15.63
CA PRO A 106 -13.29 29.03 -16.03
C PRO A 106 -14.78 28.70 -15.94
N SER A 107 -15.18 27.42 -16.02
CA SER A 107 -16.58 27.03 -15.83
C SER A 107 -17.05 27.14 -14.36
N SER A 108 -16.13 27.25 -13.40
CA SER A 108 -16.45 27.42 -11.97
C SER A 108 -16.94 28.81 -11.59
N ARG A 109 -16.79 29.81 -12.49
CA ARG A 109 -17.15 31.20 -12.23
C ARG A 109 -18.61 31.34 -11.78
N HIS A 110 -18.87 32.40 -11.06
CA HIS A 110 -20.19 32.74 -10.49
C HIS A 110 -20.71 31.72 -9.48
N GLY A 111 -19.82 31.08 -8.73
CA GLY A 111 -20.16 30.16 -7.65
C GLY A 111 -20.62 28.75 -8.11
N LYS A 112 -20.38 28.40 -9.38
CA LYS A 112 -20.79 27.09 -9.93
C LYS A 112 -19.93 25.93 -9.43
N GLY A 113 -18.72 26.21 -8.92
CA GLY A 113 -17.79 25.16 -8.52
C GLY A 113 -17.44 24.21 -9.67
N PHE A 114 -17.32 22.93 -9.38
CA PHE A 114 -17.01 21.94 -10.41
C PHE A 114 -18.23 21.32 -11.11
N LYS A 115 -19.43 21.86 -10.89
CA LYS A 115 -20.67 21.22 -11.44
C LYS A 115 -20.63 21.01 -12.95
N GLU A 116 -20.14 21.98 -13.72
CA GLU A 116 -20.05 21.84 -15.18
C GLU A 116 -18.94 20.87 -15.60
N VAL A 117 -17.83 20.80 -14.89
CA VAL A 117 -16.76 19.83 -15.14
C VAL A 117 -17.26 18.42 -14.85
N ALA A 118 -17.91 18.22 -13.68
CA ALA A 118 -18.49 16.93 -13.31
C ALA A 118 -19.51 16.45 -14.33
N GLN A 119 -20.40 17.33 -14.81
CA GLN A 119 -21.37 16.99 -15.84
C GLN A 119 -20.69 16.53 -17.14
N LYS A 120 -19.66 17.24 -17.63
CA LYS A 120 -18.90 16.84 -18.82
C LYS A 120 -18.23 15.47 -18.63
N VAL A 121 -17.69 15.18 -17.43
CA VAL A 121 -17.10 13.87 -17.08
C VAL A 121 -18.18 12.78 -17.09
N HIS A 122 -19.34 13.03 -16.49
CA HIS A 122 -20.45 12.08 -16.50
C HIS A 122 -21.00 11.82 -17.90
N ASP A 123 -21.07 12.84 -18.76
CA ASP A 123 -21.46 12.69 -20.17
C ASP A 123 -20.49 11.79 -20.96
N LEU A 124 -19.24 11.66 -20.51
CA LEU A 124 -18.25 10.72 -21.03
C LEU A 124 -18.39 9.29 -20.44
N GLY A 125 -19.35 9.05 -19.54
CA GLY A 125 -19.54 7.77 -18.85
C GLY A 125 -18.55 7.51 -17.73
N LEU A 126 -17.88 8.56 -17.23
CA LEU A 126 -16.85 8.50 -16.18
C LEU A 126 -17.37 9.05 -14.86
N LYS A 127 -16.61 8.85 -13.80
CA LYS A 127 -16.84 9.35 -12.45
C LYS A 127 -15.82 10.44 -12.11
N PHE A 128 -16.28 11.52 -11.50
CA PHE A 128 -15.48 12.72 -11.21
C PHE A 128 -14.96 12.71 -9.77
N GLY A 129 -13.67 12.92 -9.58
CA GLY A 129 -13.02 12.97 -8.28
C GLY A 129 -12.20 14.23 -8.02
N ILE A 130 -12.02 14.56 -6.76
CA ILE A 130 -11.18 15.67 -6.29
C ILE A 130 -10.31 15.25 -5.10
N HIS A 131 -9.15 15.89 -4.99
CA HIS A 131 -8.28 15.80 -3.82
C HIS A 131 -8.61 16.92 -2.82
N LEU A 132 -8.52 16.60 -1.54
CA LEU A 132 -8.80 17.51 -0.43
C LEU A 132 -7.69 17.43 0.60
N MET A 133 -7.45 18.54 1.30
CA MET A 133 -6.64 18.55 2.51
C MET A 133 -7.53 18.33 3.74
N ARG A 134 -7.01 17.66 4.76
CA ARG A 134 -7.70 17.47 6.04
C ARG A 134 -8.05 18.81 6.68
N GLY A 135 -9.30 18.94 7.13
CA GLY A 135 -9.74 20.00 8.01
C GLY A 135 -10.15 21.29 7.32
N ILE A 136 -9.58 22.41 7.73
CA ILE A 136 -9.95 23.78 7.32
C ILE A 136 -8.74 24.57 6.85
N SER A 137 -8.90 25.38 5.78
CA SER A 137 -7.86 26.27 5.30
C SER A 137 -7.47 27.29 6.38
N LEU A 138 -6.15 27.50 6.55
CA LEU A 138 -5.64 28.56 7.41
C LEU A 138 -6.14 29.94 6.96
N GLU A 139 -6.45 30.11 5.69
CA GLU A 139 -7.03 31.34 5.16
C GLU A 139 -8.43 31.60 5.69
N ALA A 140 -9.31 30.57 5.74
CA ALA A 140 -10.62 30.67 6.35
C ALA A 140 -10.54 31.03 7.84
N VAL A 141 -9.60 30.39 8.57
CA VAL A 141 -9.37 30.63 9.99
C VAL A 141 -8.85 32.04 10.26
N ASN A 142 -7.93 32.58 9.45
CA ASN A 142 -7.40 33.91 9.63
C ASN A 142 -8.38 35.01 9.20
N ASN A 143 -9.19 34.76 8.16
CA ASN A 143 -10.27 35.66 7.76
C ASN A 143 -11.46 35.55 8.68
N ASN A 144 -11.44 34.57 9.60
CA ASN A 144 -12.47 34.32 10.60
C ASN A 144 -13.88 34.25 9.98
N THR A 145 -14.00 33.47 8.88
CA THR A 145 -15.25 33.34 8.12
C THR A 145 -16.36 32.74 8.99
N LYS A 146 -17.61 33.00 8.64
CA LYS A 146 -18.77 32.34 9.27
C LYS A 146 -18.84 30.87 8.84
N ILE A 147 -19.41 30.04 9.69
CA ILE A 147 -19.69 28.63 9.39
C ILE A 147 -21.13 28.53 8.87
N LEU A 148 -21.32 27.86 7.74
CA LEU A 148 -22.65 27.64 7.16
C LEU A 148 -23.40 26.51 7.88
N ASP A 149 -24.61 26.79 8.33
CA ASP A 149 -25.60 25.76 8.62
C ASP A 149 -26.35 25.39 7.33
N VAL A 150 -26.05 24.21 6.77
CA VAL A 150 -26.66 23.75 5.50
C VAL A 150 -28.17 23.52 5.61
N THR A 151 -28.71 23.38 6.82
CA THR A 151 -30.14 23.16 7.03
C THR A 151 -30.95 24.44 6.89
N THR A 152 -30.39 25.55 7.38
CA THR A 152 -31.04 26.85 7.37
C THR A 152 -30.56 27.79 6.28
N GLY A 153 -29.39 27.54 5.72
CA GLY A 153 -28.71 28.44 4.78
C GLY A 153 -28.13 29.69 5.45
N LEU A 154 -28.10 29.74 6.78
CA LEU A 154 -27.68 30.88 7.59
C LEU A 154 -26.37 30.54 8.35
N PRO A 155 -25.71 31.53 8.99
CA PRO A 155 -24.59 31.28 9.88
C PRO A 155 -24.98 30.31 11.02
N TYR A 156 -24.10 29.32 11.29
CA TYR A 156 -24.31 28.35 12.37
C TYR A 156 -24.33 29.03 13.74
N VAL A 157 -25.39 28.76 14.47
CA VAL A 157 -25.63 29.28 15.83
C VAL A 157 -25.85 28.12 16.79
N GLU A 158 -25.12 28.09 17.90
CA GLU A 158 -25.28 27.15 18.99
C GLU A 158 -25.18 27.92 20.31
N ASP A 159 -26.08 27.66 21.25
CA ASP A 159 -26.19 28.36 22.53
C ASP A 159 -26.27 29.89 22.42
N GLY A 160 -26.93 30.39 21.37
CA GLY A 160 -27.09 31.83 21.12
C GLY A 160 -25.84 32.53 20.57
N ARG A 161 -24.79 31.78 20.27
CA ARG A 161 -23.54 32.28 19.71
C ARG A 161 -23.40 31.89 18.22
N THR A 162 -23.06 32.85 17.38
CA THR A 162 -22.58 32.56 16.02
C THR A 162 -21.14 32.08 16.07
N TRP A 163 -20.86 30.93 15.45
CA TRP A 163 -19.55 30.31 15.42
C TRP A 163 -18.81 30.70 14.14
N LEU A 164 -17.49 30.83 14.27
CA LEU A 164 -16.59 31.27 13.20
C LEU A 164 -15.47 30.24 12.95
N ALA A 165 -14.83 30.31 11.79
CA ALA A 165 -13.75 29.42 11.40
C ALA A 165 -12.57 29.40 12.40
N GLY A 166 -12.26 30.56 13.01
CA GLY A 166 -11.23 30.67 14.05
C GLY A 166 -11.55 29.94 15.35
N ASP A 167 -12.84 29.63 15.62
CA ASP A 167 -13.26 28.89 16.82
C ASP A 167 -13.08 27.37 16.66
N VAL A 168 -13.08 26.85 15.43
CA VAL A 168 -13.07 25.42 15.13
C VAL A 168 -11.76 24.90 14.57
N GLY A 169 -10.93 25.76 13.97
CA GLY A 169 -9.60 25.38 13.44
C GLY A 169 -8.57 25.22 14.56
N LEU A 170 -7.96 24.04 14.68
CA LEU A 170 -6.97 23.72 15.70
C LEU A 170 -5.56 24.19 15.25
N ARG A 171 -5.14 25.38 15.72
CA ARG A 171 -3.86 25.98 15.32
C ARG A 171 -2.63 25.21 15.78
N ASP A 172 -2.75 24.34 16.77
CA ASP A 172 -1.72 23.43 17.27
C ASP A 172 -1.66 22.10 16.51
N MET A 173 -2.59 21.89 15.57
CA MET A 173 -2.66 20.70 14.72
C MET A 173 -2.64 21.05 13.22
N PRO A 174 -1.61 21.73 12.71
CA PRO A 174 -1.45 21.98 11.28
C PRO A 174 -1.10 20.68 10.55
N CYS A 175 -1.32 20.65 9.24
CA CYS A 175 -0.80 19.58 8.39
C CYS A 175 0.74 19.54 8.46
N GLY A 176 1.33 18.38 8.71
CA GLY A 176 2.76 18.22 8.95
C GLY A 176 3.66 18.69 7.82
N TRP A 177 3.22 18.53 6.57
CA TRP A 177 3.97 18.92 5.37
C TRP A 177 3.44 20.20 4.68
N MET A 178 2.27 20.74 5.12
CA MET A 178 1.67 21.98 4.61
C MET A 178 1.23 22.88 5.78
N LYS A 179 2.17 23.36 6.55
CA LYS A 179 1.91 24.08 7.82
C LYS A 179 1.21 25.42 7.65
N ASN A 180 1.40 26.07 6.49
CA ASN A 180 0.77 27.35 6.15
C ASN A 180 -0.54 27.18 5.35
N GLY A 181 -1.00 25.94 5.16
CA GLY A 181 -2.18 25.63 4.35
C GLY A 181 -3.40 25.24 5.17
N PHE A 182 -3.31 24.19 5.97
CA PHE A 182 -4.48 23.57 6.60
C PHE A 182 -4.28 23.21 8.07
N LEU A 183 -5.39 23.24 8.80
CA LEU A 183 -5.49 22.87 10.21
C LEU A 183 -6.55 21.78 10.39
N SER A 184 -6.37 20.93 11.41
CA SER A 184 -7.46 20.05 11.87
C SER A 184 -8.66 20.85 12.34
N VAL A 185 -9.85 20.26 12.20
CA VAL A 185 -11.10 20.80 12.72
C VAL A 185 -11.46 20.13 14.04
N ASN A 186 -11.86 20.91 15.03
CA ASN A 186 -12.36 20.38 16.29
C ASN A 186 -13.75 19.73 16.10
N THR A 187 -13.77 18.42 15.92
CA THR A 187 -15.04 17.64 15.73
C THR A 187 -15.79 17.36 17.04
N ASP A 188 -15.25 17.76 18.20
CA ASP A 188 -16.01 17.75 19.46
C ASP A 188 -17.09 18.84 19.50
N LEU A 189 -16.88 19.93 18.76
CA LEU A 189 -17.80 21.04 18.64
C LEU A 189 -18.87 20.78 17.57
N GLY A 190 -20.11 21.15 17.84
CA GLY A 190 -21.18 21.15 16.85
C GLY A 190 -20.82 22.00 15.63
N ALA A 191 -20.23 23.15 15.86
CA ALA A 191 -19.74 24.05 14.81
C ALA A 191 -18.66 23.42 13.91
N GLY A 192 -17.73 22.63 14.48
CA GLY A 192 -16.71 21.93 13.69
C GLY A 192 -17.33 20.88 12.76
N ARG A 193 -18.29 20.09 13.26
CA ARG A 193 -19.07 19.16 12.44
C ARG A 193 -19.91 19.87 11.39
N ALA A 194 -20.51 21.03 11.72
CA ALA A 194 -21.27 21.84 10.77
C ALA A 194 -20.39 22.36 9.63
N PHE A 195 -19.16 22.81 9.93
CA PHE A 195 -18.21 23.21 8.89
C PHE A 195 -17.89 22.05 7.93
N LEU A 196 -17.49 20.88 8.46
CA LEU A 196 -17.19 19.71 7.63
C LEU A 196 -18.41 19.28 6.81
N ARG A 197 -19.60 19.25 7.42
CA ARG A 197 -20.84 18.94 6.70
C ARG A 197 -21.10 19.91 5.56
N SER A 198 -20.90 21.22 5.77
CA SER A 198 -21.10 22.22 4.72
C SER A 198 -20.09 22.06 3.56
N LEU A 199 -18.86 21.66 3.88
CA LEU A 199 -17.80 21.43 2.91
C LEU A 199 -18.13 20.21 2.02
N TYR A 200 -18.46 19.05 2.61
CA TYR A 200 -18.77 17.83 1.85
C TYR A 200 -20.12 17.91 1.14
N GLN A 201 -21.10 18.63 1.70
CA GLN A 201 -22.36 18.93 1.00
C GLN A 201 -22.09 19.72 -0.29
N GLN A 202 -21.20 20.72 -0.26
CA GLN A 202 -20.79 21.47 -1.45
C GLN A 202 -20.23 20.55 -2.54
N TYR A 203 -19.42 19.54 -2.17
CA TYR A 203 -18.88 18.59 -3.14
C TYR A 203 -19.95 17.64 -3.69
N ALA A 204 -20.90 17.23 -2.87
CA ALA A 204 -22.06 16.50 -3.34
C ALA A 204 -22.92 17.33 -4.31
N ASP A 205 -23.12 18.63 -4.03
CA ASP A 205 -23.85 19.57 -4.89
C ASP A 205 -23.12 19.83 -6.22
N TRP A 206 -21.81 19.61 -6.28
CA TRP A 206 -21.01 19.65 -7.52
C TRP A 206 -20.97 18.32 -8.28
N ASP A 207 -21.70 17.32 -7.80
CA ASP A 207 -21.78 15.99 -8.39
C ASP A 207 -20.44 15.22 -8.34
N VAL A 208 -19.61 15.43 -7.29
CA VAL A 208 -18.36 14.69 -7.04
C VAL A 208 -18.68 13.24 -6.65
N ASP A 209 -17.95 12.26 -7.22
CA ASP A 209 -18.08 10.82 -6.96
C ASP A 209 -16.94 10.23 -6.12
N PHE A 210 -15.83 10.95 -5.98
CA PHE A 210 -14.62 10.48 -5.33
C PHE A 210 -13.92 11.63 -4.61
N VAL A 211 -13.53 11.41 -3.36
CA VAL A 211 -12.71 12.35 -2.59
C VAL A 211 -11.46 11.66 -2.05
N LYS A 212 -10.28 12.24 -2.32
CA LYS A 212 -8.99 11.83 -1.77
C LYS A 212 -8.61 12.83 -0.67
N LEU A 213 -8.72 12.41 0.58
CA LEU A 213 -8.42 13.24 1.75
C LEU A 213 -6.96 13.04 2.16
N ASP A 214 -6.18 14.11 2.12
CA ASP A 214 -4.76 14.10 2.40
C ASP A 214 -4.42 14.63 3.80
N CYS A 215 -3.16 14.40 4.22
CA CYS A 215 -2.62 14.79 5.52
C CYS A 215 -3.31 14.11 6.72
N VAL A 216 -3.57 12.79 6.60
CA VAL A 216 -4.37 12.05 7.60
C VAL A 216 -3.61 10.97 8.37
N PHE A 217 -2.37 10.63 7.96
CA PHE A 217 -1.58 9.56 8.58
C PHE A 217 -0.29 10.06 9.23
N GLY A 218 0.42 9.16 9.88
CA GLY A 218 1.61 9.48 10.66
C GLY A 218 1.26 10.25 11.93
N ASP A 219 1.95 11.35 12.18
CA ASP A 219 1.69 12.25 13.32
C ASP A 219 0.37 13.03 13.16
N ASP A 220 -0.16 13.06 11.94
CA ASP A 220 -1.44 13.70 11.59
C ASP A 220 -2.65 12.77 11.77
N PHE A 221 -2.47 11.54 12.24
CA PHE A 221 -3.53 10.54 12.34
C PHE A 221 -4.60 10.95 13.35
N ASP A 222 -5.77 11.32 12.84
CA ASP A 222 -6.96 11.66 13.61
C ASP A 222 -8.13 10.76 13.20
N LYS A 223 -8.23 9.60 13.85
CA LYS A 223 -9.32 8.63 13.63
C LYS A 223 -10.70 9.27 13.78
N LYS A 224 -10.86 10.20 14.72
CA LYS A 224 -12.17 10.80 15.01
C LYS A 224 -12.64 11.68 13.85
N GLN A 225 -11.74 12.48 13.27
CA GLN A 225 -12.08 13.29 12.11
C GLN A 225 -12.38 12.42 10.88
N ILE A 226 -11.63 11.32 10.68
CA ILE A 226 -11.89 10.36 9.59
C ILE A 226 -13.32 9.78 9.74
N ILE A 227 -13.70 9.29 10.92
CA ILE A 227 -15.04 8.75 11.20
C ILE A 227 -16.10 9.83 10.97
N THR A 228 -15.90 11.05 11.48
CA THR A 228 -16.84 12.16 11.28
C THR A 228 -17.06 12.46 9.80
N VAL A 229 -16.00 12.44 8.99
CA VAL A 229 -16.13 12.65 7.53
C VAL A 229 -16.89 11.50 6.87
N SER A 230 -16.58 10.26 7.23
CA SER A 230 -17.30 9.07 6.73
C SER A 230 -18.80 9.17 7.01
N GLU A 231 -19.19 9.45 8.27
CA GLU A 231 -20.59 9.61 8.68
C GLU A 231 -21.30 10.76 7.92
N ILE A 232 -20.57 11.85 7.65
CA ILE A 232 -21.10 12.95 6.83
C ILE A 232 -21.35 12.48 5.41
N LEU A 233 -20.40 11.81 4.77
CA LEU A 233 -20.50 11.30 3.39
C LEU A 233 -21.67 10.32 3.24
N GLU A 234 -21.85 9.41 4.18
CA GLU A 234 -23.00 8.49 4.22
C GLU A 234 -24.33 9.23 4.32
N GLY A 235 -24.36 10.34 5.05
CA GLY A 235 -25.57 11.16 5.25
C GLY A 235 -25.93 12.09 4.08
N LEU A 236 -25.11 12.17 3.00
CA LEU A 236 -25.36 13.10 1.87
C LEU A 236 -26.36 12.54 0.84
N GLY A 237 -26.77 11.27 0.95
CA GLY A 237 -27.72 10.65 0.02
C GLY A 237 -27.16 10.43 -1.41
N ARG A 238 -25.84 10.57 -1.57
CA ARG A 238 -25.08 10.32 -2.80
C ARG A 238 -23.86 9.46 -2.47
N PRO A 239 -23.60 8.37 -3.20
CA PRO A 239 -22.38 7.59 -2.99
C PRO A 239 -21.16 8.41 -3.44
N ILE A 240 -20.23 8.65 -2.52
CA ILE A 240 -18.94 9.28 -2.80
C ILE A 240 -17.87 8.34 -2.27
N LEU A 241 -16.96 7.90 -3.13
CA LEU A 241 -15.84 7.06 -2.75
C LEU A 241 -14.86 7.86 -1.87
N PHE A 242 -14.54 7.33 -0.70
CA PHE A 242 -13.70 8.00 0.28
C PHE A 242 -12.30 7.36 0.35
N SER A 243 -11.29 8.11 -0.09
CA SER A 243 -9.87 7.72 -0.11
C SER A 243 -9.06 8.53 0.89
N LEU A 244 -8.07 7.89 1.53
CA LEU A 244 -7.14 8.54 2.45
C LEU A 244 -5.69 8.54 1.91
N SER A 245 -4.95 9.64 2.15
CA SER A 245 -3.57 9.90 1.72
C SER A 245 -2.83 10.80 2.73
N PRO A 246 -1.47 10.84 2.74
CA PRO A 246 -0.52 9.88 2.22
C PRO A 246 -0.34 8.71 3.17
N GLY A 247 0.27 7.61 2.71
CA GLY A 247 0.49 6.40 3.50
C GLY A 247 1.80 6.36 4.28
N THR A 248 2.51 7.47 4.41
CA THR A 248 3.77 7.53 5.15
C THR A 248 3.56 7.15 6.62
N SER A 249 4.31 6.14 7.08
CA SER A 249 4.21 5.60 8.45
C SER A 249 2.87 4.92 8.80
N VAL A 250 2.05 4.58 7.81
CA VAL A 250 0.83 3.78 8.04
C VAL A 250 1.22 2.37 8.50
N THR A 251 0.47 1.87 9.45
CA THR A 251 0.64 0.50 9.97
C THR A 251 -0.63 -0.32 9.73
N PRO A 252 -0.55 -1.66 9.65
CA PRO A 252 -1.74 -2.49 9.55
C PRO A 252 -2.79 -2.22 10.64
N SER A 253 -2.37 -1.87 11.86
CA SER A 253 -3.31 -1.52 12.93
C SER A 253 -4.01 -0.18 12.72
N MET A 254 -3.36 0.79 12.07
CA MET A 254 -4.03 2.03 11.63
C MET A 254 -5.05 1.71 10.55
N GLY A 255 -4.67 0.89 9.55
CA GLY A 255 -5.58 0.39 8.52
C GLY A 255 -6.81 -0.31 9.11
N GLU A 256 -6.60 -1.27 10.02
CA GLU A 256 -7.71 -1.96 10.73
C GLU A 256 -8.63 -0.98 11.48
N ALA A 257 -8.07 0.08 12.04
CA ALA A 257 -8.85 1.05 12.81
C ALA A 257 -9.79 1.91 11.97
N ILE A 258 -9.53 2.07 10.66
CA ILE A 258 -10.28 2.99 9.79
C ILE A 258 -10.99 2.29 8.62
N SER A 259 -10.70 1.02 8.38
CA SER A 259 -11.21 0.27 7.22
C SER A 259 -12.74 0.19 7.13
N ASP A 260 -13.44 0.23 8.25
CA ASP A 260 -14.90 0.23 8.28
C ASP A 260 -15.52 1.59 7.84
N TYR A 261 -14.66 2.61 7.67
CA TYR A 261 -15.08 3.99 7.42
C TYR A 261 -14.60 4.54 6.08
N VAL A 262 -13.76 3.82 5.35
CA VAL A 262 -13.15 4.31 4.10
C VAL A 262 -13.14 3.23 3.03
N ASP A 263 -13.21 3.64 1.77
CA ASP A 263 -13.22 2.72 0.64
C ASP A 263 -11.79 2.36 0.18
N LEU A 264 -10.83 3.27 0.37
CA LEU A 264 -9.41 2.99 0.17
C LEU A 264 -8.52 3.90 1.03
N TYR A 265 -7.32 3.43 1.31
CA TYR A 265 -6.34 4.17 2.12
C TYR A 265 -4.92 3.84 1.69
N ARG A 266 -4.10 4.88 1.55
CA ARG A 266 -2.68 4.75 1.21
C ARG A 266 -1.93 4.03 2.32
N ILE A 267 -1.07 3.10 1.93
CA ILE A 267 -0.21 2.35 2.84
C ILE A 267 1.28 2.61 2.63
N THR A 268 1.61 3.44 1.64
CA THR A 268 2.97 3.81 1.24
C THR A 268 3.14 5.31 1.15
N GLY A 269 4.37 5.80 1.15
CA GLY A 269 4.70 7.15 0.73
C GLY A 269 4.41 7.37 -0.76
N ASP A 270 4.66 8.57 -1.26
CA ASP A 270 4.45 8.88 -2.68
C ASP A 270 5.35 8.03 -3.57
N SER A 271 4.76 7.47 -4.63
CA SER A 271 5.44 6.66 -5.62
C SER A 271 5.82 7.53 -6.82
N TRP A 272 7.10 7.66 -7.06
CA TRP A 272 7.60 8.30 -8.26
C TRP A 272 8.33 7.30 -9.16
N ASP A 273 8.65 7.74 -10.37
CA ASP A 273 9.29 6.92 -11.40
C ASP A 273 10.79 6.68 -11.13
N ASN A 274 11.10 6.17 -9.95
CA ASN A 274 12.43 5.72 -9.58
C ASN A 274 12.36 4.35 -8.88
N TRP A 275 13.40 3.55 -9.05
CA TRP A 275 13.41 2.18 -8.54
C TRP A 275 13.32 2.08 -7.02
N ASN A 276 13.88 3.03 -6.27
CA ASN A 276 13.86 2.96 -4.80
C ASN A 276 12.44 3.08 -4.25
N ASP A 277 11.60 3.90 -4.86
CA ASP A 277 10.20 4.04 -4.48
C ASP A 277 9.46 2.72 -4.77
N VAL A 278 9.62 2.15 -5.97
CA VAL A 278 9.01 0.86 -6.33
C VAL A 278 9.45 -0.25 -5.37
N ALA A 279 10.76 -0.35 -5.07
CA ALA A 279 11.30 -1.35 -4.17
C ALA A 279 10.78 -1.22 -2.72
N ALA A 280 10.56 0.01 -2.26
CA ALA A 280 10.03 0.27 -0.91
C ALA A 280 8.60 -0.25 -0.72
N HIS A 281 7.80 -0.31 -1.79
CA HIS A 281 6.41 -0.77 -1.73
C HIS A 281 6.26 -2.27 -1.41
N PHE A 282 7.27 -3.08 -1.74
CA PHE A 282 7.25 -4.52 -1.46
C PHE A 282 7.09 -4.85 0.02
N ASP A 283 7.77 -4.12 0.91
CA ASP A 283 7.68 -4.39 2.34
C ASP A 283 6.32 -3.97 2.91
N ALA A 284 5.79 -2.82 2.51
CA ALA A 284 4.47 -2.37 2.92
C ALA A 284 3.38 -3.34 2.43
N ALA A 285 3.38 -3.67 1.13
CA ALA A 285 2.42 -4.62 0.56
C ALA A 285 2.44 -5.97 1.30
N ARG A 286 3.64 -6.52 1.58
CA ARG A 286 3.80 -7.75 2.36
C ARG A 286 3.17 -7.64 3.75
N ASP A 287 3.43 -6.55 4.47
CA ASP A 287 2.98 -6.38 5.85
C ASP A 287 1.44 -6.32 5.93
N PHE A 288 0.82 -5.64 4.98
CA PHE A 288 -0.64 -5.58 4.89
C PHE A 288 -1.25 -6.90 4.43
N ALA A 289 -0.61 -7.61 3.48
CA ALA A 289 -1.04 -8.95 3.08
C ALA A 289 -0.98 -9.95 4.24
N ALA A 290 0.08 -9.91 5.03
CA ALA A 290 0.25 -10.76 6.21
C ALA A 290 -0.78 -10.47 7.31
N ALA A 291 -1.22 -9.21 7.42
CA ALA A 291 -2.32 -8.81 8.29
C ALA A 291 -3.72 -9.16 7.71
N LYS A 292 -3.79 -9.81 6.55
CA LYS A 292 -5.02 -10.13 5.81
C LYS A 292 -5.83 -8.88 5.42
N GLN A 293 -5.13 -7.83 5.05
CA GLN A 293 -5.73 -6.58 4.64
C GLN A 293 -5.63 -6.36 3.12
N ILE A 294 -5.26 -7.41 2.37
CA ILE A 294 -5.22 -7.41 0.92
C ILE A 294 -6.08 -8.58 0.41
N GLY A 295 -6.82 -8.34 -0.65
CA GLY A 295 -7.70 -9.34 -1.26
C GLY A 295 -9.15 -9.23 -0.84
N ALA A 296 -10.00 -10.13 -1.35
CA ALA A 296 -11.45 -10.11 -1.11
C ALA A 296 -11.83 -10.32 0.36
N ASP A 297 -10.98 -11.00 1.14
CA ASP A 297 -11.18 -11.20 2.58
C ASP A 297 -10.50 -10.11 3.44
N GLY A 298 -9.79 -9.17 2.80
CA GLY A 298 -9.19 -8.02 3.46
C GLY A 298 -10.27 -7.07 3.94
N LEU A 299 -10.10 -6.50 5.12
CA LEU A 299 -10.88 -5.41 5.70
C LEU A 299 -12.33 -5.33 5.20
N HIS A 300 -13.14 -6.37 5.49
CA HIS A 300 -14.55 -6.50 5.06
C HIS A 300 -14.78 -6.54 3.53
N GLY A 301 -13.72 -6.70 2.71
CA GLY A 301 -13.80 -6.79 1.26
C GLY A 301 -14.14 -5.49 0.52
N ASN A 302 -14.27 -4.38 1.23
CA ASN A 302 -14.73 -3.10 0.68
C ASN A 302 -13.76 -1.95 0.90
N SER A 303 -12.62 -2.17 1.55
CA SER A 303 -11.61 -1.15 1.82
C SER A 303 -10.25 -1.60 1.32
N TRP A 304 -9.71 -0.87 0.34
CA TRP A 304 -8.53 -1.30 -0.41
C TRP A 304 -7.26 -0.59 0.05
N PRO A 305 -6.20 -1.33 0.44
CA PRO A 305 -4.88 -0.76 0.65
C PRO A 305 -4.32 -0.23 -0.68
N ASP A 306 -3.95 1.05 -0.70
CA ASP A 306 -3.50 1.75 -1.89
C ASP A 306 -1.98 1.94 -1.86
N LEU A 307 -1.30 1.44 -2.89
CA LEU A 307 0.15 1.57 -3.10
C LEU A 307 0.54 2.88 -3.78
N ASP A 308 -0.40 3.74 -4.10
CA ASP A 308 -0.27 4.98 -4.84
C ASP A 308 -0.51 4.88 -6.35
N MET A 309 -0.44 6.02 -7.01
CA MET A 309 -0.61 6.16 -8.44
C MET A 309 0.48 5.42 -9.23
N LEU A 310 0.22 5.22 -10.50
CA LEU A 310 1.14 4.60 -11.45
C LEU A 310 1.89 5.72 -12.21
N PRO A 311 3.13 6.06 -11.83
CA PRO A 311 3.92 7.13 -12.45
C PRO A 311 4.53 6.66 -13.78
N LEU A 312 3.66 6.39 -14.76
CA LEU A 312 4.03 5.84 -16.06
C LEU A 312 3.66 6.81 -17.19
N GLY A 313 4.30 6.68 -18.34
CA GLY A 313 4.03 7.48 -19.53
C GLY A 313 4.71 8.85 -19.48
N TRP A 314 3.93 9.93 -19.67
CA TRP A 314 4.40 11.31 -19.79
C TRP A 314 4.17 12.06 -18.49
N LEU A 315 5.23 12.52 -17.83
CA LEU A 315 5.24 12.95 -16.42
C LEU A 315 5.86 14.34 -16.23
N THR A 316 5.60 14.93 -15.07
CA THR A 316 6.38 16.04 -14.50
C THR A 316 7.43 15.53 -13.49
N ASP A 317 8.10 16.43 -12.77
CA ASP A 317 9.01 16.11 -11.68
C ASP A 317 8.37 16.40 -10.31
N PRO A 318 8.73 15.65 -9.25
CA PRO A 318 8.21 15.87 -7.90
C PRO A 318 8.41 17.31 -7.41
N GLY A 319 7.33 17.91 -6.89
CA GLY A 319 7.38 19.24 -6.27
C GLY A 319 7.60 20.41 -7.23
N VAL A 320 7.59 20.17 -8.54
CA VAL A 320 7.78 21.21 -9.56
C VAL A 320 6.42 21.70 -10.08
N GLN A 321 6.25 23.01 -10.14
CA GLN A 321 5.07 23.66 -10.74
C GLN A 321 5.20 23.70 -12.27
N GLN A 322 5.17 22.53 -12.89
CA GLN A 322 5.33 22.36 -14.33
C GLN A 322 4.44 21.24 -14.83
N GLY A 323 3.91 21.37 -16.02
CA GLY A 323 3.18 20.32 -16.70
C GLY A 323 4.08 19.18 -17.17
N PRO A 324 3.50 18.19 -17.86
CA PRO A 324 4.24 17.02 -18.33
C PRO A 324 5.29 17.41 -19.38
N HIS A 325 6.53 17.01 -19.17
CA HIS A 325 7.67 17.40 -20.01
C HIS A 325 8.69 16.30 -20.27
N ARG A 326 8.50 15.12 -19.66
CA ARG A 326 9.42 13.99 -19.80
C ARG A 326 8.71 12.64 -19.73
N LYS A 327 9.33 11.61 -20.29
CA LYS A 327 8.88 10.23 -20.11
C LYS A 327 9.28 9.68 -18.75
N CYS A 328 8.54 8.66 -18.31
CA CYS A 328 8.87 7.83 -17.15
C CYS A 328 10.31 7.30 -17.26
N ARG A 329 11.07 7.39 -16.15
CA ARG A 329 12.48 6.97 -16.05
C ARG A 329 12.64 5.49 -15.71
N LEU A 330 11.60 4.80 -15.28
CA LEU A 330 11.63 3.36 -15.05
C LEU A 330 11.87 2.62 -16.36
N SER A 331 12.79 1.67 -16.35
CA SER A 331 12.95 0.71 -17.45
C SER A 331 11.67 -0.11 -17.65
N LEU A 332 11.52 -0.76 -18.80
CA LEU A 332 10.36 -1.61 -19.08
C LEU A 332 10.23 -2.76 -18.06
N ASP A 333 11.35 -3.32 -17.60
CA ASP A 333 11.36 -4.37 -16.58
C ASP A 333 10.85 -3.84 -15.23
N GLU A 334 11.26 -2.62 -14.83
CA GLU A 334 10.79 -1.97 -13.61
C GLU A 334 9.30 -1.59 -13.69
N GLN A 335 8.81 -1.12 -14.85
CA GLN A 335 7.39 -0.84 -15.09
C GLN A 335 6.53 -2.11 -14.97
N LYS A 336 7.00 -3.25 -15.54
CA LYS A 336 6.35 -4.55 -15.38
C LYS A 336 6.33 -5.00 -13.93
N THR A 337 7.44 -4.80 -13.21
CA THR A 337 7.55 -5.12 -11.78
C THR A 337 6.56 -4.32 -10.94
N LEU A 338 6.48 -3.00 -11.16
CA LEU A 338 5.52 -2.12 -10.51
C LEU A 338 4.08 -2.62 -10.73
N LEU A 339 3.65 -2.77 -11.99
CA LEU A 339 2.29 -3.20 -12.31
C LEU A 339 1.95 -4.60 -11.77
N THR A 340 2.92 -5.53 -11.82
CA THR A 340 2.70 -6.87 -11.27
C THR A 340 2.51 -6.82 -9.76
N LEU A 341 3.28 -5.99 -9.03
CA LEU A 341 3.10 -5.83 -7.58
C LEU A 341 1.75 -5.19 -7.25
N TRP A 342 1.38 -4.08 -7.93
CA TRP A 342 0.09 -3.41 -7.70
C TRP A 342 -1.08 -4.36 -7.92
N SER A 343 -1.08 -5.13 -9.00
CA SER A 343 -2.13 -6.11 -9.26
C SER A 343 -2.16 -7.25 -8.24
N MET A 344 -0.99 -7.79 -7.86
CA MET A 344 -0.91 -8.85 -6.85
C MET A 344 -1.30 -8.35 -5.44
N ALA A 345 -1.06 -7.08 -5.14
CA ALA A 345 -1.48 -6.43 -3.91
C ALA A 345 -2.91 -5.88 -3.97
N LYS A 346 -3.61 -6.03 -5.09
CA LYS A 346 -4.97 -5.51 -5.33
C LYS A 346 -5.08 -4.02 -4.95
N SER A 347 -4.06 -3.26 -5.33
CA SER A 347 -4.04 -1.80 -5.15
C SER A 347 -4.92 -1.13 -6.20
N PRO A 348 -5.65 -0.06 -5.86
CA PRO A 348 -6.26 0.79 -6.86
C PRO A 348 -5.28 1.13 -7.98
N LEU A 349 -5.73 1.07 -9.25
CA LEU A 349 -4.89 1.37 -10.40
C LEU A 349 -5.20 2.78 -10.92
N MET A 350 -4.57 3.79 -10.31
CA MET A 350 -4.71 5.18 -10.68
C MET A 350 -3.52 5.62 -11.55
N PHE A 351 -3.73 5.71 -12.86
CA PHE A 351 -2.70 6.14 -13.81
C PHE A 351 -2.38 7.63 -13.61
N GLY A 352 -1.09 7.99 -13.51
CA GLY A 352 -0.66 9.35 -13.20
C GLY A 352 -0.14 10.16 -14.38
N GLY A 353 0.20 9.52 -15.51
CA GLY A 353 0.77 10.19 -16.68
C GLY A 353 -0.26 10.96 -17.52
N ASP A 354 0.20 11.90 -18.35
CA ASP A 354 -0.63 12.58 -19.35
C ASP A 354 -1.04 11.60 -20.45
N LEU A 355 -2.33 11.32 -20.52
CA LEU A 355 -2.90 10.35 -21.45
C LEU A 355 -2.97 10.84 -22.89
N ARG A 356 -2.89 12.15 -23.12
CA ARG A 356 -2.90 12.73 -24.49
C ARG A 356 -1.72 12.25 -25.32
N GLN A 357 -0.64 11.80 -24.65
CA GLN A 357 0.59 11.30 -25.25
C GLN A 357 0.91 9.84 -24.88
N ILE A 358 -0.09 9.06 -24.48
CA ILE A 358 0.13 7.66 -24.09
C ILE A 358 0.63 6.83 -25.28
N ASP A 359 1.78 6.18 -25.13
CA ASP A 359 2.32 5.27 -26.13
C ASP A 359 1.73 3.85 -25.99
N ASP A 360 1.86 3.04 -27.06
CA ASP A 360 1.29 1.70 -27.12
C ASP A 360 1.89 0.74 -26.09
N ILE A 361 3.16 0.93 -25.70
CA ILE A 361 3.80 0.09 -24.68
C ILE A 361 3.12 0.36 -23.33
N THR A 362 3.02 1.61 -22.93
CA THR A 362 2.37 2.02 -21.68
C THR A 362 0.90 1.61 -21.68
N PHE A 363 0.18 1.83 -22.81
CA PHE A 363 -1.21 1.41 -22.96
C PHE A 363 -1.38 -0.09 -22.74
N ASN A 364 -0.57 -0.93 -23.41
CA ASN A 364 -0.64 -2.39 -23.28
C ASN A 364 -0.25 -2.89 -21.88
N LEU A 365 0.61 -2.16 -21.17
CA LEU A 365 0.94 -2.49 -19.77
C LEU A 365 -0.27 -2.29 -18.85
N ILE A 366 -0.89 -1.12 -18.87
CA ILE A 366 -1.99 -0.77 -17.95
C ILE A 366 -3.33 -1.44 -18.33
N THR A 367 -3.45 -1.96 -19.54
CA THR A 367 -4.65 -2.69 -20.00
C THR A 367 -4.42 -4.20 -20.13
N ASN A 368 -3.32 -4.74 -19.58
CA ASN A 368 -3.04 -6.17 -19.62
C ASN A 368 -4.17 -6.97 -18.94
N PRO A 369 -4.89 -7.84 -19.66
CA PRO A 369 -6.09 -8.48 -19.13
C PRO A 369 -5.82 -9.39 -17.93
N THR A 370 -4.66 -10.06 -17.90
CA THR A 370 -4.30 -10.92 -16.75
C THR A 370 -4.03 -10.10 -15.50
N LEU A 371 -3.35 -8.96 -15.63
CA LEU A 371 -3.12 -8.07 -14.48
C LEU A 371 -4.44 -7.48 -13.96
N LEU A 372 -5.31 -7.04 -14.85
CA LEU A 372 -6.62 -6.49 -14.49
C LEU A 372 -7.53 -7.54 -13.84
N GLU A 373 -7.43 -8.81 -14.29
CA GLU A 373 -8.15 -9.93 -13.68
C GLU A 373 -7.63 -10.24 -12.27
N ILE A 374 -6.30 -10.29 -12.08
CA ILE A 374 -5.68 -10.50 -10.77
C ILE A 374 -6.12 -9.39 -9.82
N ASP A 375 -5.99 -8.14 -10.24
CA ASP A 375 -6.36 -6.98 -9.45
C ASP A 375 -7.83 -7.02 -9.00
N SER A 376 -8.76 -7.34 -9.92
CA SER A 376 -10.18 -7.36 -9.62
C SER A 376 -10.63 -8.57 -8.81
N TYR A 377 -10.21 -9.78 -9.20
CA TYR A 377 -10.92 -11.00 -8.81
C TYR A 377 -10.07 -12.02 -8.08
N SER A 378 -8.74 -11.86 -8.00
CA SER A 378 -7.91 -12.82 -7.29
C SER A 378 -8.16 -12.79 -5.78
N GLN A 379 -7.87 -13.92 -5.14
CA GLN A 379 -7.98 -14.15 -3.71
C GLN A 379 -6.69 -14.75 -3.16
N ASN A 380 -6.55 -14.78 -1.83
CA ASN A 380 -5.38 -15.33 -1.14
C ASN A 380 -4.07 -14.63 -1.56
N ASN A 381 -4.13 -13.35 -1.85
CA ASN A 381 -2.99 -12.55 -2.29
C ASN A 381 -2.00 -12.35 -1.14
N MET A 382 -0.80 -12.92 -1.27
CA MET A 382 0.23 -12.81 -0.24
C MET A 382 1.63 -13.05 -0.80
N GLU A 383 2.64 -12.66 -0.04
CA GLU A 383 4.01 -13.00 -0.37
C GLU A 383 4.23 -14.51 -0.26
N PHE A 384 4.93 -15.10 -1.26
CA PHE A 384 5.27 -16.53 -1.31
C PHE A 384 6.76 -16.70 -0.99
N PRO A 385 7.11 -17.15 0.25
CA PRO A 385 8.50 -17.15 0.69
C PRO A 385 9.33 -18.35 0.22
N TYR A 386 8.71 -19.34 -0.42
CA TYR A 386 9.37 -20.62 -0.76
C TYR A 386 10.04 -20.58 -2.14
N ILE A 387 10.86 -19.57 -2.37
CA ILE A 387 11.67 -19.43 -3.59
C ILE A 387 13.15 -19.56 -3.28
N PHE A 388 13.94 -19.94 -4.30
CA PHE A 388 15.38 -20.06 -4.18
C PHE A 388 16.07 -19.57 -5.44
N THR A 389 17.34 -19.17 -5.29
CA THR A 389 18.20 -18.74 -6.38
C THR A 389 19.17 -19.86 -6.76
N GLY A 390 19.49 -19.98 -8.06
CA GLY A 390 20.45 -20.93 -8.57
C GLY A 390 19.83 -22.06 -9.40
N LYS A 391 20.64 -22.66 -10.27
CA LYS A 391 20.25 -23.85 -11.02
C LYS A 391 20.08 -24.99 -10.02
N SER A 392 18.98 -25.73 -10.11
CA SER A 392 18.83 -27.05 -9.49
C SER A 392 19.90 -27.99 -10.07
N GLY A 393 21.12 -27.86 -9.59
CA GLY A 393 22.20 -28.79 -9.86
C GLY A 393 22.09 -29.93 -8.85
N SER A 394 22.03 -31.16 -9.37
CA SER A 394 22.04 -32.40 -8.62
C SER A 394 23.07 -32.36 -7.48
N LEU A 395 22.68 -32.90 -6.33
CA LEU A 395 23.56 -33.24 -5.21
C LEU A 395 24.49 -34.42 -5.55
N ALA A 396 25.09 -34.43 -6.74
CA ALA A 396 26.13 -35.37 -7.13
C ALA A 396 27.06 -34.65 -8.11
N ASP A 397 28.18 -34.15 -7.64
CA ASP A 397 29.47 -33.94 -8.30
C ASP A 397 30.24 -32.73 -7.73
N HIS A 398 30.64 -32.83 -6.47
CA HIS A 398 31.83 -32.15 -5.97
C HIS A 398 32.71 -33.12 -5.18
N ALA A 399 33.11 -34.20 -5.86
CA ALA A 399 34.31 -34.91 -5.52
C ALA A 399 35.31 -34.71 -6.66
N ALA A 400 36.49 -34.22 -6.29
CA ALA A 400 37.72 -34.20 -7.06
C ALA A 400 37.92 -33.07 -8.10
N SER A 401 38.51 -31.97 -7.69
CA SER A 401 39.71 -31.48 -8.35
C SER A 401 40.69 -30.96 -7.30
N LYS A 402 41.63 -31.81 -6.94
CA LYS A 402 42.87 -31.41 -6.23
C LYS A 402 43.77 -30.70 -7.19
N SER A 403 44.13 -29.45 -6.90
CA SER A 403 45.37 -28.83 -7.38
C SER A 403 46.14 -28.32 -6.16
N PRO A 404 47.45 -28.58 -6.08
CA PRO A 404 48.22 -28.32 -4.88
C PRO A 404 48.81 -26.91 -4.88
N GLY A 405 48.77 -26.27 -3.73
CA GLY A 405 49.74 -25.24 -3.40
C GLY A 405 49.33 -23.80 -3.50
N LYS A 406 48.64 -23.32 -2.43
CA LYS A 406 48.94 -22.02 -1.80
C LYS A 406 48.46 -22.12 -0.36
N GLN A 407 49.42 -22.08 0.57
CA GLN A 407 49.16 -21.87 1.99
C GLN A 407 48.50 -20.49 2.16
N LEU A 408 47.21 -20.46 2.44
CA LEU A 408 46.55 -19.29 3.00
C LEU A 408 46.95 -19.23 4.47
N GLN A 409 47.69 -18.19 4.84
CA GLN A 409 47.87 -17.79 6.24
C GLN A 409 46.47 -17.55 6.85
N VAL A 410 46.10 -18.36 7.81
CA VAL A 410 44.89 -18.18 8.62
C VAL A 410 45.18 -17.00 9.57
N SER A 411 44.60 -15.85 9.28
CA SER A 411 44.53 -14.75 10.25
C SER A 411 43.66 -15.19 11.42
N ASN A 412 44.23 -15.28 12.60
CA ASN A 412 43.56 -15.61 13.85
C ASN A 412 42.76 -14.43 14.45
N GLU A 413 41.98 -13.71 13.64
CA GLU A 413 40.97 -12.82 14.18
C GLU A 413 39.66 -13.59 14.35
N PRO A 414 38.94 -13.48 15.49
CA PRO A 414 37.65 -14.14 15.65
C PRO A 414 36.68 -13.55 14.62
N GLU A 415 36.23 -14.39 13.73
CA GLU A 415 35.22 -14.06 12.71
C GLU A 415 33.99 -13.48 13.42
N GLN A 416 33.70 -12.20 13.18
CA GLN A 416 32.55 -11.52 13.76
C GLN A 416 31.28 -12.09 13.10
N SER A 417 30.53 -12.88 13.87
CA SER A 417 29.22 -13.35 13.45
C SER A 417 28.20 -12.24 13.58
N ILE A 418 27.44 -12.00 12.53
CA ILE A 418 26.35 -11.02 12.47
C ILE A 418 25.01 -11.72 12.37
N LEU A 419 24.01 -11.11 13.00
CA LEU A 419 22.64 -11.52 12.84
C LEU A 419 22.17 -11.15 11.42
N GLY A 420 21.68 -12.13 10.67
CA GLY A 420 21.21 -12.01 9.29
C GLY A 420 19.82 -12.60 9.12
N LEU A 421 19.32 -12.53 7.87
CA LEU A 421 18.10 -13.20 7.44
C LEU A 421 18.44 -14.18 6.32
N THR A 422 17.76 -15.33 6.32
CA THR A 422 17.94 -16.37 5.30
C THR A 422 16.61 -17.04 5.00
N SER A 423 16.56 -17.81 3.92
CA SER A 423 15.44 -18.72 3.66
C SER A 423 15.26 -19.69 4.83
N CYS A 424 14.02 -19.91 5.26
CA CYS A 424 13.72 -20.83 6.36
C CYS A 424 14.05 -22.31 6.05
N ASN A 425 14.26 -22.66 4.78
CA ASN A 425 14.73 -23.98 4.38
C ASN A 425 16.25 -24.15 4.54
N SER A 426 16.97 -23.09 4.87
CA SER A 426 18.42 -23.16 5.09
C SER A 426 18.74 -23.85 6.40
N GLU A 427 19.72 -24.76 6.38
CA GLU A 427 20.27 -25.33 7.63
C GLU A 427 20.83 -24.26 8.57
N ARG A 428 21.20 -23.09 8.03
CA ARG A 428 21.67 -21.92 8.81
C ARG A 428 20.54 -21.23 9.58
N ALA A 429 19.26 -21.46 9.23
CA ALA A 429 18.11 -20.91 9.93
C ALA A 429 17.81 -21.61 11.25
N LYS A 430 18.34 -22.81 11.45
CA LYS A 430 18.09 -23.67 12.62
C LYS A 430 19.05 -23.34 13.76
N GLY A 431 18.70 -23.75 14.96
CA GLY A 431 19.55 -23.63 16.14
C GLY A 431 19.09 -22.57 17.14
N TRP A 432 17.94 -21.97 16.94
CA TRP A 432 17.33 -21.05 17.90
C TRP A 432 16.61 -21.81 19.01
N SER A 433 16.77 -21.34 20.25
CA SER A 433 16.10 -21.92 21.41
C SER A 433 15.73 -20.84 22.42
N ILE A 434 14.72 -21.12 23.24
CA ILE A 434 14.33 -20.26 24.34
C ILE A 434 14.93 -20.81 25.64
N THR A 435 15.62 -19.97 26.36
CA THR A 435 16.13 -20.29 27.70
C THR A 435 15.53 -19.35 28.73
N LEU A 436 15.38 -19.84 29.96
CA LEU A 436 14.94 -19.04 31.09
C LEU A 436 16.16 -18.70 31.96
N GLN A 437 16.54 -17.42 31.99
CA GLN A 437 17.63 -16.93 32.83
C GLN A 437 17.12 -15.78 33.72
N ASN A 438 17.31 -15.93 35.06
CA ASN A 438 16.85 -14.93 36.02
C ASN A 438 15.36 -14.51 35.87
N ARG A 439 14.47 -15.47 35.66
CA ARG A 439 13.02 -15.28 35.39
C ARG A 439 12.70 -14.51 34.10
N VAL A 440 13.67 -14.28 33.24
CA VAL A 440 13.49 -13.65 31.93
C VAL A 440 13.69 -14.71 30.86
N LYS A 441 12.71 -14.84 29.96
CA LYS A 441 12.86 -15.68 28.77
C LYS A 441 13.80 -14.98 27.79
N GLN A 442 14.80 -15.69 27.32
CA GLN A 442 15.77 -15.21 26.34
C GLN A 442 15.80 -16.16 25.15
N ILE A 443 15.96 -15.63 23.96
CA ILE A 443 16.21 -16.41 22.76
C ILE A 443 17.70 -16.50 22.52
N CYS A 444 18.17 -17.71 22.25
CA CYS A 444 19.57 -18.04 22.07
C CYS A 444 19.75 -18.85 20.80
N TRP A 445 20.86 -18.63 20.14
CA TRP A 445 21.24 -19.39 18.97
C TRP A 445 22.40 -20.32 19.31
N ASN A 446 22.22 -21.62 18.98
CA ASN A 446 23.20 -22.66 19.17
C ASN A 446 23.40 -23.41 17.85
N TYR A 447 24.53 -23.25 17.21
CA TYR A 447 24.85 -23.93 15.97
C TYR A 447 25.85 -25.06 16.23
N ASN A 448 25.47 -26.28 15.86
CA ASN A 448 26.32 -27.45 15.98
C ASN A 448 26.95 -27.79 14.62
N THR A 449 28.17 -27.32 14.38
CA THR A 449 28.96 -27.79 13.25
C THR A 449 29.49 -29.17 13.58
N LYS A 450 29.11 -30.20 12.81
CA LYS A 450 29.63 -31.57 12.96
C LYS A 450 31.14 -31.56 13.25
N GLY A 451 31.53 -31.82 14.50
CA GLY A 451 32.93 -32.03 14.92
C GLY A 451 33.68 -30.81 15.41
N ARG A 452 33.09 -29.63 15.60
CA ARG A 452 33.72 -28.47 16.28
C ARG A 452 32.81 -27.88 17.34
N SER A 453 33.42 -27.38 18.43
CA SER A 453 32.76 -26.87 19.62
C SER A 453 31.54 -25.98 19.35
N THR A 454 30.42 -26.27 20.03
CA THR A 454 29.20 -25.46 20.03
C THR A 454 29.48 -24.02 20.39
N LEU A 455 29.23 -23.10 19.45
CA LEU A 455 29.16 -21.68 19.76
C LEU A 455 27.77 -21.40 20.35
N SER A 456 27.71 -21.30 21.69
CA SER A 456 26.46 -20.95 22.38
C SER A 456 26.47 -19.46 22.73
N SER A 457 25.51 -18.73 22.17
CA SER A 457 25.37 -17.29 22.41
C SER A 457 24.88 -16.90 23.79
N CYS A 458 24.30 -17.86 24.53
CA CYS A 458 23.71 -17.62 25.87
C CYS A 458 24.57 -18.05 27.07
N LEU A 459 25.63 -18.82 26.88
CA LEU A 459 26.33 -19.48 27.95
C LEU A 459 27.67 -18.86 28.37
N HIS A 460 28.15 -17.81 27.75
CA HIS A 460 29.44 -17.22 28.12
C HIS A 460 29.33 -16.03 29.05
N LYS A 461 29.78 -16.21 30.29
CA LYS A 461 29.91 -15.19 31.36
C LYS A 461 30.94 -14.07 31.06
N ARG A 462 31.73 -14.17 30.02
CA ARG A 462 32.78 -13.19 29.68
C ARG A 462 32.64 -12.70 28.24
N ARG A 463 32.03 -11.52 28.08
CA ARG A 463 31.77 -10.76 26.83
C ARG A 463 30.89 -11.50 25.84
N PRO A 464 29.58 -11.27 25.82
CA PRO A 464 28.72 -11.81 24.77
C PRO A 464 29.07 -11.15 23.45
N LEU A 465 29.53 -11.94 22.48
CA LEU A 465 29.69 -11.58 21.08
C LEU A 465 28.32 -11.33 20.38
N MET A 466 27.23 -11.65 21.04
CA MET A 466 25.87 -11.45 20.58
C MET A 466 25.02 -10.62 21.50
N LYS A 467 24.12 -9.86 20.88
CA LYS A 467 23.02 -9.18 21.55
C LYS A 467 21.97 -10.22 21.94
N SER A 468 21.72 -10.40 23.24
CA SER A 468 20.60 -11.22 23.72
C SER A 468 19.30 -10.42 23.60
N PHE A 469 18.21 -11.11 23.31
CA PHE A 469 16.88 -10.51 23.14
C PHE A 469 15.99 -10.89 24.32
N LYS A 470 15.16 -9.96 24.76
CA LYS A 470 14.11 -10.21 25.74
C LYS A 470 12.80 -10.48 25.03
N TRP A 471 12.04 -11.41 25.57
CA TRP A 471 10.69 -11.71 25.12
C TRP A 471 9.71 -10.66 25.65
N ASN A 472 8.87 -10.12 24.78
CA ASN A 472 7.80 -9.22 25.15
C ASN A 472 6.45 -9.84 24.78
N ASN A 473 5.74 -10.34 25.80
CA ASN A 473 4.44 -10.99 25.64
C ASN A 473 3.25 -10.02 25.68
N GLU A 474 3.43 -8.80 26.20
CA GLU A 474 2.28 -7.92 26.49
C GLU A 474 1.54 -7.46 25.23
N PHE A 475 2.24 -7.45 24.12
CA PHE A 475 1.72 -6.92 22.89
C PHE A 475 1.03 -7.96 21.99
N ILE A 476 1.33 -9.23 22.14
CA ILE A 476 0.75 -10.32 21.35
C ILE A 476 -0.76 -10.45 21.62
N TYR A 477 -1.20 -10.20 22.84
CA TYR A 477 -2.59 -10.36 23.26
C TYR A 477 -3.54 -9.32 22.65
N ARG A 478 -3.04 -8.16 22.24
CA ARG A 478 -3.88 -7.05 21.76
C ARG A 478 -4.21 -7.11 20.27
N GLN A 479 -3.53 -7.94 19.45
CA GLN A 479 -3.64 -7.89 18.01
C GLN A 479 -3.90 -9.22 17.29
N LYS A 480 -4.50 -10.22 17.89
CA LYS A 480 -4.87 -11.51 17.22
C LYS A 480 -3.70 -12.32 16.62
N TYR A 481 -2.45 -12.05 16.97
CA TYR A 481 -1.28 -12.78 16.46
C TYR A 481 -0.84 -13.86 17.45
N GLU A 482 -1.64 -14.91 17.60
CA GLU A 482 -1.33 -16.01 18.54
C GLU A 482 0.01 -16.67 18.19
N GLY A 483 0.85 -16.85 19.20
CA GLY A 483 2.14 -17.54 19.11
C GLY A 483 3.30 -16.72 18.55
N MET A 484 3.10 -15.44 18.24
CA MET A 484 4.17 -14.54 17.79
C MET A 484 4.61 -13.59 18.91
N PHE A 485 5.85 -13.08 18.81
CA PHE A 485 6.44 -12.22 19.82
C PHE A 485 7.43 -11.22 19.23
N GLN A 486 7.59 -10.10 19.88
CA GLN A 486 8.65 -9.14 19.60
C GLN A 486 9.93 -9.49 20.36
N LEU A 487 11.09 -9.36 19.71
CA LEU A 487 12.40 -9.57 20.30
C LEU A 487 13.10 -8.23 20.53
N LEU A 488 13.22 -7.83 21.79
CA LEU A 488 13.88 -6.61 22.20
C LEU A 488 15.37 -6.85 22.44
N ALA A 489 16.20 -5.93 21.94
CA ALA A 489 17.64 -5.98 22.20
C ALA A 489 17.94 -5.69 23.69
N GLN A 490 18.70 -6.56 24.34
CA GLN A 490 18.95 -6.49 25.80
C GLN A 490 19.57 -5.15 26.24
N ARG A 491 20.33 -4.47 25.38
CA ARG A 491 21.01 -3.20 25.72
C ARG A 491 20.20 -1.96 25.30
N SER A 492 19.11 -2.13 24.62
CA SER A 492 18.26 -1.02 24.18
C SER A 492 16.81 -1.45 24.24
N MET A 493 16.11 -1.03 25.29
CA MET A 493 14.67 -1.30 25.45
C MET A 493 13.79 -0.69 24.34
N LYS A 494 14.41 0.03 23.39
CA LYS A 494 13.72 0.69 22.26
C LYS A 494 14.05 0.05 20.90
N ALA A 495 14.89 -0.97 20.85
CA ALA A 495 15.28 -1.61 19.59
C ALA A 495 14.78 -3.06 19.54
N CYS A 496 14.05 -3.40 18.50
CA CYS A 496 13.49 -4.71 18.22
C CYS A 496 14.16 -5.36 17.00
N LEU A 497 14.20 -6.70 16.98
CA LEU A 497 14.60 -7.44 15.80
C LEU A 497 13.56 -7.23 14.70
N ASP A 498 14.01 -6.80 13.53
CA ASP A 498 13.19 -6.35 12.41
C ASP A 498 13.61 -7.08 11.14
N SER A 499 12.67 -7.70 10.43
CA SER A 499 12.91 -8.40 9.17
C SER A 499 12.76 -7.50 7.94
N SER A 500 12.51 -6.20 8.10
CA SER A 500 12.36 -5.26 7.01
C SER A 500 13.61 -5.20 6.13
N THR A 501 13.41 -5.28 4.82
CA THR A 501 14.49 -5.16 3.84
C THR A 501 14.84 -3.72 3.52
N THR A 502 13.95 -2.77 3.77
CA THR A 502 14.14 -1.34 3.46
C THR A 502 15.29 -0.68 4.22
N GLN A 503 15.64 -1.20 5.40
CA GLN A 503 16.78 -0.70 6.16
C GLN A 503 18.15 -1.12 5.59
N ARG A 504 18.17 -1.96 4.54
CA ARG A 504 19.38 -2.49 3.91
C ARG A 504 19.90 -1.64 2.75
N HIS A 505 19.08 -0.73 2.22
CA HIS A 505 19.39 0.02 0.99
C HIS A 505 20.17 1.32 1.18
N THR A 506 20.43 1.76 2.40
CA THR A 506 21.34 2.88 2.60
C THR A 506 22.77 2.37 2.60
N ALA A 507 23.50 2.61 1.50
CA ALA A 507 24.86 2.18 1.22
C ALA A 507 25.94 2.59 2.26
N SER A 508 25.54 3.17 3.38
CA SER A 508 26.41 3.60 4.47
C SER A 508 26.15 2.91 5.80
N VAL A 509 25.22 1.96 5.90
CA VAL A 509 24.86 1.33 7.17
C VAL A 509 25.55 -0.02 7.33
N ARG A 510 26.36 -0.13 8.36
CA ARG A 510 27.05 -1.37 8.73
C ARG A 510 26.07 -2.53 8.92
N PRO A 511 26.45 -3.79 8.60
CA PRO A 511 25.59 -4.99 8.66
C PRO A 511 24.94 -5.32 10.01
N SER A 512 25.10 -4.51 11.03
CA SER A 512 24.59 -4.75 12.37
C SER A 512 23.12 -4.36 12.61
N ASN A 513 22.37 -3.95 11.61
CA ASN A 513 21.10 -3.25 11.84
C ASN A 513 19.83 -4.01 11.42
N LEU A 514 19.72 -5.28 11.73
CA LEU A 514 18.41 -5.93 11.87
C LEU A 514 17.68 -5.48 13.16
N LEU A 515 18.10 -4.36 13.76
CA LEU A 515 17.47 -3.76 14.91
C LEU A 515 16.95 -2.39 14.52
N SER A 516 15.65 -2.20 14.62
CA SER A 516 14.99 -0.92 14.45
C SER A 516 14.30 -0.49 15.75
N THR A 517 13.90 0.76 15.84
CA THR A 517 13.02 1.21 16.92
C THR A 517 11.82 0.27 17.00
N CYS A 518 11.48 -0.19 18.22
CA CYS A 518 10.32 -1.03 18.41
C CYS A 518 9.07 -0.31 17.94
N LYS A 519 8.46 -0.83 16.91
CA LYS A 519 7.17 -0.42 16.34
C LYS A 519 6.28 -1.64 16.30
N TRP A 520 4.99 -1.42 16.29
CA TRP A 520 4.05 -2.47 15.99
C TRP A 520 3.94 -2.64 14.49
N ASN A 521 4.80 -3.42 13.91
CA ASN A 521 4.67 -3.86 12.53
C ASN A 521 4.97 -5.36 12.41
N ALA A 522 4.50 -5.94 11.35
CA ALA A 522 4.63 -7.36 11.07
C ALA A 522 6.09 -7.80 10.93
N ASN A 523 6.99 -6.92 10.50
CA ASN A 523 8.42 -7.20 10.37
C ASN A 523 9.11 -7.51 11.70
N GLN A 524 8.53 -7.09 12.82
CA GLN A 524 9.08 -7.28 14.16
C GLN A 524 8.42 -8.41 14.95
N LEU A 525 7.48 -9.14 14.33
CA LEU A 525 6.79 -10.27 14.94
C LEU A 525 7.43 -11.60 14.52
N TRP A 526 7.87 -12.38 15.51
CA TRP A 526 8.63 -13.60 15.31
C TRP A 526 7.95 -14.80 15.94
N ARG A 527 8.13 -15.96 15.35
CA ARG A 527 7.71 -17.25 15.90
C ARG A 527 8.90 -18.20 15.90
N LEU A 528 9.09 -18.89 17.01
CA LEU A 528 10.05 -20.00 17.10
C LEU A 528 9.31 -21.30 16.83
N SER A 529 9.72 -22.05 15.81
CA SER A 529 9.21 -23.37 15.50
C SER A 529 9.93 -24.47 16.29
N ASP A 530 9.33 -25.64 16.38
CA ASP A 530 9.83 -26.79 17.16
C ASP A 530 11.19 -27.32 16.64
N ASP A 531 11.50 -27.09 15.37
CA ASP A 531 12.78 -27.45 14.76
C ASP A 531 13.90 -26.44 15.05
N GLY A 532 13.66 -25.42 15.86
CA GLY A 532 14.62 -24.39 16.22
C GLY A 532 14.79 -23.29 15.18
N THR A 533 13.81 -23.09 14.32
CA THR A 533 13.79 -22.03 13.30
C THR A 533 13.08 -20.80 13.85
N LEU A 534 13.75 -19.64 13.85
CA LEU A 534 13.16 -18.37 14.27
C LEU A 534 12.66 -17.63 13.01
N ILE A 535 11.39 -17.78 12.73
CA ILE A 535 10.73 -17.24 11.54
C ILE A 535 10.00 -15.94 11.83
N ASN A 536 10.14 -14.96 10.93
CA ASN A 536 9.16 -13.91 10.80
C ASN A 536 8.09 -14.39 9.81
N PRO A 537 6.86 -14.70 10.26
CA PRO A 537 5.84 -15.32 9.41
C PRO A 537 5.39 -14.41 8.25
N TYR A 538 5.60 -13.11 8.40
CA TYR A 538 5.19 -12.10 7.43
C TYR A 538 6.18 -11.92 6.30
N SER A 539 7.48 -11.91 6.59
CA SER A 539 8.50 -11.88 5.55
C SER A 539 8.80 -13.27 4.97
N GLY A 540 8.36 -14.35 5.63
CA GLY A 540 8.77 -15.71 5.31
C GLY A 540 10.27 -15.95 5.47
N LEU A 541 11.00 -15.00 6.06
CA LEU A 541 12.43 -15.08 6.31
C LEU A 541 12.72 -15.56 7.72
N CYS A 542 13.82 -16.27 7.88
CA CYS A 542 14.30 -16.77 9.13
C CYS A 542 15.57 -16.06 9.59
N ALA A 543 15.66 -15.80 10.90
CA ALA A 543 16.86 -15.26 11.48
C ALA A 543 17.99 -16.30 11.43
N THR A 544 19.20 -15.85 11.13
CA THR A 544 20.42 -16.66 11.09
C THR A 544 21.61 -15.87 11.64
N MET A 545 22.69 -16.61 11.93
CA MET A 545 23.99 -16.00 12.23
C MET A 545 24.90 -16.22 11.04
N GLU A 546 25.36 -15.15 10.41
CA GLU A 546 26.20 -15.16 9.22
C GLU A 546 27.60 -14.59 9.49
N SER A 547 28.58 -14.97 8.66
CA SER A 547 29.87 -14.30 8.67
C SER A 547 29.77 -12.96 7.91
N ALA A 548 30.55 -11.96 8.29
CA ALA A 548 30.50 -10.63 7.71
C ALA A 548 30.76 -10.60 6.17
N LYS A 549 31.32 -11.65 5.62
CA LYS A 549 31.65 -11.77 4.18
C LYS A 549 30.50 -12.20 3.30
N ASP A 550 29.43 -12.80 3.86
CA ASP A 550 28.29 -13.33 3.09
C ASP A 550 27.17 -12.29 2.90
N TYR A 551 27.38 -11.06 3.32
CA TYR A 551 26.32 -10.04 3.47
C TYR A 551 26.12 -9.10 2.25
N GLU A 552 26.92 -9.22 1.20
CA GLU A 552 26.86 -8.29 0.05
C GLU A 552 25.65 -8.46 -0.88
N ASN A 553 24.77 -9.44 -0.65
CA ASN A 553 23.65 -9.76 -1.53
C ASN A 553 22.24 -9.64 -0.89
N ALA A 554 21.98 -8.59 -0.14
CA ALA A 554 20.78 -8.49 0.70
C ALA A 554 19.52 -7.90 0.04
N ALA A 555 19.55 -7.50 -1.23
CA ALA A 555 18.33 -7.28 -2.02
C ALA A 555 17.87 -8.64 -2.57
N GLY A 556 17.26 -9.44 -1.71
CA GLY A 556 16.83 -10.79 -2.08
C GLY A 556 15.66 -10.77 -3.05
N PRO A 557 15.49 -11.86 -3.82
CA PRO A 557 14.31 -12.04 -4.66
C PRO A 557 13.04 -12.10 -3.80
N ARG A 558 11.94 -11.66 -4.39
CA ARG A 558 10.60 -11.70 -3.78
C ARG A 558 9.67 -12.50 -4.68
N SER A 559 8.59 -12.98 -4.13
CA SER A 559 7.56 -13.68 -4.89
C SER A 559 6.21 -13.50 -4.23
N TRP A 560 5.17 -13.46 -5.03
CA TRP A 560 3.79 -13.37 -4.57
C TRP A 560 2.96 -14.47 -5.20
N ILE A 561 1.91 -14.87 -4.48
CA ILE A 561 0.95 -15.88 -4.91
C ILE A 561 -0.47 -15.37 -4.73
N ALA A 562 -1.35 -15.78 -5.62
CA ALA A 562 -2.79 -15.55 -5.51
C ALA A 562 -3.55 -16.69 -6.20
N THR A 563 -4.84 -16.78 -5.95
CA THR A 563 -5.74 -17.75 -6.63
C THR A 563 -6.77 -17.00 -7.44
N GLY A 564 -7.07 -17.49 -8.64
CA GLY A 564 -8.12 -16.96 -9.49
C GLY A 564 -9.47 -17.63 -9.26
N VAL A 565 -10.50 -17.07 -9.88
CA VAL A 565 -11.91 -17.52 -9.71
C VAL A 565 -12.18 -18.90 -10.30
N SER A 566 -11.40 -19.31 -11.32
CA SER A 566 -11.54 -20.62 -11.97
C SER A 566 -10.58 -21.68 -11.38
N GLY A 567 -9.90 -21.37 -10.29
CA GLY A 567 -8.96 -22.25 -9.60
C GLY A 567 -7.53 -22.21 -10.13
N GLU A 568 -7.21 -21.27 -11.05
CA GLU A 568 -5.85 -20.96 -11.44
C GLU A 568 -5.06 -20.36 -10.29
N ILE A 569 -3.74 -20.56 -10.31
CA ILE A 569 -2.82 -19.96 -9.36
C ILE A 569 -1.97 -18.94 -10.11
N TYR A 570 -1.89 -17.72 -9.59
CA TYR A 570 -0.97 -16.69 -10.05
C TYR A 570 0.28 -16.74 -9.17
N LEU A 571 1.44 -16.91 -9.79
CA LEU A 571 2.74 -16.91 -9.11
C LEU A 571 3.67 -15.90 -9.79
N SER A 572 4.05 -14.86 -9.06
CA SER A 572 5.01 -13.88 -9.55
C SER A 572 6.36 -14.02 -8.89
N PHE A 573 7.42 -13.83 -9.67
CA PHE A 573 8.80 -13.73 -9.20
C PHE A 573 9.30 -12.32 -9.46
N PHE A 574 9.98 -11.73 -8.48
CA PHE A 574 10.56 -10.41 -8.56
C PHE A 574 12.04 -10.46 -8.20
N ASN A 575 12.86 -9.87 -9.06
CA ASN A 575 14.28 -9.72 -8.82
C ASN A 575 14.58 -8.27 -8.42
N LEU A 576 14.68 -7.99 -7.13
CA LEU A 576 14.94 -6.63 -6.65
C LEU A 576 16.43 -6.22 -6.76
N SER A 577 17.31 -7.14 -7.15
CA SER A 577 18.74 -6.82 -7.37
C SER A 577 18.98 -6.25 -8.77
N PRO A 578 20.04 -5.48 -9.00
CA PRO A 578 20.38 -4.96 -10.33
C PRO A 578 20.93 -6.04 -11.28
N ALA A 579 21.32 -7.21 -10.77
CA ALA A 579 21.89 -8.29 -11.56
C ALA A 579 20.82 -9.31 -11.99
N THR A 580 20.92 -9.82 -13.20
CA THR A 580 20.09 -10.93 -13.69
C THR A 580 20.26 -12.16 -12.81
N THR A 581 19.16 -12.80 -12.42
CA THR A 581 19.20 -13.98 -11.54
C THR A 581 18.18 -15.03 -11.97
N THR A 582 18.48 -16.31 -11.69
CA THR A 582 17.50 -17.39 -11.89
C THR A 582 16.75 -17.61 -10.59
N LEU A 583 15.42 -17.50 -10.67
CA LEU A 583 14.48 -17.70 -9.57
C LEU A 583 13.73 -19.02 -9.79
N SER A 584 13.48 -19.73 -8.69
CA SER A 584 12.85 -21.04 -8.75
C SER A 584 11.92 -21.26 -7.56
N ALA A 585 10.84 -22.00 -7.80
CA ALA A 585 9.91 -22.48 -6.77
C ALA A 585 9.56 -23.96 -7.03
N LYS A 586 9.38 -24.75 -5.98
CA LYS A 586 8.83 -26.08 -6.13
C LYS A 586 7.30 -26.01 -6.19
N ILE A 587 6.69 -26.68 -7.17
CA ILE A 587 5.23 -26.73 -7.30
C ILE A 587 4.59 -27.27 -6.01
N GLY A 588 5.18 -28.30 -5.40
CA GLY A 588 4.69 -28.86 -4.12
C GLY A 588 4.69 -27.87 -2.95
N ASP A 589 5.55 -26.84 -2.98
CA ASP A 589 5.61 -25.82 -1.92
C ASP A 589 4.42 -24.84 -1.95
N LEU A 590 3.67 -24.78 -3.07
CA LEU A 590 2.46 -23.96 -3.17
C LEU A 590 1.40 -24.40 -2.15
N SER A 591 1.35 -25.71 -1.82
CA SER A 591 0.44 -26.26 -0.80
C SER A 591 0.73 -25.80 0.63
N LYS A 592 1.90 -25.19 0.89
CA LYS A 592 2.25 -24.66 2.21
C LYS A 592 1.50 -23.37 2.53
N VAL A 593 1.02 -22.67 1.52
CA VAL A 593 0.32 -21.38 1.66
C VAL A 593 -1.11 -21.44 1.14
N LEU A 594 -1.39 -22.27 0.15
CA LEU A 594 -2.73 -22.49 -0.38
C LEU A 594 -3.35 -23.74 0.27
N SER A 595 -4.67 -23.74 0.44
CA SER A 595 -5.36 -24.92 0.94
C SER A 595 -5.17 -26.12 0.00
N SER A 596 -5.19 -27.34 0.54
CA SER A 596 -5.00 -28.60 -0.20
C SER A 596 -6.01 -28.83 -1.35
N ARG A 597 -7.05 -27.99 -1.46
CA ARG A 597 -8.02 -28.05 -2.57
C ARG A 597 -7.41 -27.67 -3.92
N PHE A 598 -6.28 -26.98 -3.95
CA PHE A 598 -5.66 -26.49 -5.18
C PHE A 598 -4.56 -27.39 -5.75
N LEU A 599 -4.09 -28.39 -5.00
CA LEU A 599 -2.91 -29.18 -5.37
C LEU A 599 -3.04 -30.61 -4.89
N THR A 600 -3.40 -31.54 -5.80
CA THR A 600 -3.34 -33.01 -5.55
C THR A 600 -2.09 -33.64 -6.15
N ASN A 601 -1.52 -33.04 -7.20
CA ASN A 601 -0.29 -33.47 -7.87
C ASN A 601 0.74 -32.34 -7.91
N ASN A 602 2.04 -32.71 -7.90
CA ASN A 602 3.16 -31.76 -7.99
C ASN A 602 3.43 -31.30 -9.44
N SER A 603 2.37 -31.10 -10.24
CA SER A 603 2.48 -30.71 -11.65
C SER A 603 1.41 -29.68 -12.03
N CYS A 604 1.79 -28.69 -12.81
CA CYS A 604 0.90 -27.65 -13.30
C CYS A 604 1.25 -27.26 -14.74
N ASN A 605 0.24 -26.97 -15.57
CA ASN A 605 0.46 -26.26 -16.82
C ASN A 605 0.79 -24.80 -16.51
N CYS A 606 1.91 -24.30 -17.02
CA CYS A 606 2.48 -23.01 -16.69
C CYS A 606 2.57 -22.11 -17.93
N TYR A 607 1.97 -20.93 -17.85
CA TYR A 607 2.07 -19.89 -18.88
C TYR A 607 2.67 -18.62 -18.27
N GLU A 608 3.70 -18.05 -18.91
CA GLU A 608 4.35 -16.81 -18.45
C GLU A 608 3.78 -15.60 -19.22
N VAL A 609 3.20 -14.66 -18.47
CA VAL A 609 2.36 -13.58 -19.00
C VAL A 609 3.16 -12.55 -19.80
N TRP A 610 4.33 -12.13 -19.27
CA TRP A 610 5.09 -11.04 -19.88
C TRP A 610 5.81 -11.41 -21.18
N SER A 611 6.27 -12.64 -21.30
CA SER A 611 6.89 -13.14 -22.52
C SER A 611 5.90 -13.83 -23.46
N GLY A 612 4.70 -14.16 -22.98
CA GLY A 612 3.73 -14.96 -23.73
C GLY A 612 4.15 -16.42 -23.89
N LYS A 613 5.13 -16.89 -23.12
CA LYS A 613 5.69 -18.24 -23.28
C LYS A 613 4.86 -19.28 -22.53
N ASP A 614 4.43 -20.29 -23.27
CA ASP A 614 3.87 -21.52 -22.72
C ASP A 614 5.00 -22.47 -22.32
N TYR A 615 5.06 -22.81 -21.03
CA TYR A 615 6.02 -23.78 -20.48
C TYR A 615 5.46 -25.21 -20.50
N GLY A 616 4.16 -25.38 -20.82
CA GLY A 616 3.47 -26.65 -20.76
C GLY A 616 3.40 -27.22 -19.35
N LEU A 617 3.34 -28.56 -19.25
CA LEU A 617 3.28 -29.25 -17.96
C LEU A 617 4.66 -29.21 -17.28
N VAL A 618 4.73 -28.55 -16.14
CA VAL A 618 5.92 -28.47 -15.29
C VAL A 618 5.72 -29.38 -14.07
N GLU A 619 6.65 -30.30 -13.90
CA GLU A 619 6.71 -31.22 -12.75
C GLU A 619 7.85 -30.81 -11.81
N GLY A 620 7.57 -30.76 -10.54
CA GLY A 620 8.55 -30.52 -9.48
C GLY A 620 8.99 -29.07 -9.32
N THR A 621 9.81 -28.50 -10.20
CA THR A 621 10.41 -27.17 -10.03
C THR A 621 10.16 -26.27 -11.23
N LEU A 622 9.53 -25.12 -11.00
CA LEU A 622 9.40 -24.03 -11.95
C LEU A 622 10.60 -23.09 -11.78
N SER A 623 11.30 -22.79 -12.88
CA SER A 623 12.48 -21.91 -12.87
C SER A 623 12.44 -20.91 -14.02
N ILE A 624 12.86 -19.69 -13.75
CA ILE A 624 12.97 -18.62 -14.76
C ILE A 624 14.14 -17.69 -14.45
N THR A 625 14.79 -17.22 -15.51
CA THR A 625 15.81 -16.16 -15.39
C THR A 625 15.14 -14.80 -15.53
N VAL A 626 15.34 -13.94 -14.54
CA VAL A 626 14.73 -12.62 -14.44
C VAL A 626 15.83 -11.55 -14.45
N ASN A 627 15.67 -10.55 -15.29
CA ASN A 627 16.59 -9.41 -15.38
C ASN A 627 16.68 -8.64 -14.06
N GLY A 628 17.69 -7.80 -13.92
CA GLY A 628 17.77 -6.88 -12.78
C GLY A 628 16.53 -5.98 -12.71
N HIS A 629 15.94 -5.83 -11.52
CA HIS A 629 14.71 -5.09 -11.24
C HIS A 629 13.46 -5.60 -11.98
N GLY A 630 13.57 -6.74 -12.67
CA GLY A 630 12.49 -7.32 -13.45
C GLY A 630 11.62 -8.29 -12.65
N CYS A 631 10.59 -8.77 -13.32
CA CYS A 631 9.67 -9.79 -12.79
C CYS A 631 9.30 -10.83 -13.85
N ALA A 632 8.69 -11.91 -13.39
CA ALA A 632 7.95 -12.87 -14.19
C ALA A 632 6.62 -13.17 -13.52
N LEU A 633 5.56 -13.32 -14.30
CA LEU A 633 4.22 -13.63 -13.80
C LEU A 633 3.69 -14.89 -14.49
N PHE A 634 3.42 -15.90 -13.70
CA PHE A 634 2.89 -17.17 -14.19
C PHE A 634 1.41 -17.35 -13.85
N VAL A 635 0.67 -17.86 -14.82
CA VAL A 635 -0.64 -18.47 -14.62
C VAL A 635 -0.44 -19.99 -14.59
N LEU A 636 -0.75 -20.61 -13.45
CA LEU A 636 -0.60 -22.04 -13.22
C LEU A 636 -1.98 -22.69 -13.19
N LYS A 637 -2.20 -23.72 -14.03
CA LYS A 637 -3.37 -24.60 -13.99
C LYS A 637 -2.92 -25.97 -13.51
N CYS A 638 -3.14 -26.22 -12.22
CA CYS A 638 -2.73 -27.45 -11.59
C CYS A 638 -3.85 -28.49 -11.65
N THR A 639 -3.49 -29.77 -11.86
CA THR A 639 -4.48 -30.87 -11.81
C THR A 639 -4.89 -31.11 -10.36
N VAL A 640 -6.18 -31.03 -10.12
CA VAL A 640 -6.83 -31.31 -8.83
C VAL A 640 -6.97 -32.81 -8.61
#